data_648a5f1b8115ba5421df897a46f166e2
#
_entry.id   648a5f1b8115ba5421df897a46f166e2
#
_cell.length_a   1.000
_cell.length_b   1.000
_cell.length_c   1.000
_cell.angle_alpha   90.00
_cell.angle_beta   90.00
_cell.angle_gamma   90.00
#
_symmetry.space_group_name_H-M   'P 1'
#
loop_
_entity.id
_entity.type
_entity.pdbx_description
1 polymer ?
#
loop_
_entity_poly.entity_id
_entity_poly.type
_entity_poly.pdbx_seq_one_letter_code
_entity_poly.pdbx_strand_id
1 'polypeptide(L)'
;MRTVVTGQPTPALRSPALLPLLVAMTDIATFARVKRPVVSTWRRRYPDFPAAVSENSGRPLFDGTQVTEWLIASGLGNAAPLELRSELALFGIIALRDRFTPWQLVETLGSLLCLRRLDRRPLSDDANVSPASAPGTEADEALWSALLRRAERIDAEDDFVLRELHAIDATAAPLARLAEDLVESAYDEHGAYEWLLAARSRLGLDSLAADAVAPELRSLLTQLTDLRLRLEQGESLTLADPHARAGDLLAALLDDTEDRDRVTVLAADPDDRLTRITRRRLLLAGIGELELDVQTGTDLEEHFADPDLVVTQLPYRPGEDRSVLAALTELERVAYLLRPGCTAVVLGPADALVDELKSTEAAQLRSALLRENIVESVIALPGGVLPFRPGYRPALWTLTRGPVQAAEGKVLLADISSEQLTPGVRMRLAEDVLLWRAEGFRGLDGHDPRYGRVVPVADLDRAFGGPLTPPAPPASAIWSDKVTERPALIAEAEARLERATADTRTYEDEQGPYRGAVLRRVGRLPERTTLGKLITARRVTRLPGHRIDEKHLTRDGHHTVLGPEEITGERPVGDRRIDRLLLAAEYERAALTEPGDVVYTLAPRLGVYVDHDGFSVVAFPARVLRVNADARRPLTPRVLAALLGAARGTARSPSAVRPARRIEDYQLPDLDPDEVFRFDALLAETERRERLLRAQSDALAEARSLTIAGLADGTLTLGEPRTTNRT
;
A
#
# COMPACT_ATOMS: atom_id res chain seq x y z
N MET A 1 16.23 -14.35 -49.29
CA MET A 1 14.83 -14.69 -49.26
C MET A 1 14.46 -15.11 -47.84
N ARG A 2 13.93 -14.21 -47.04
CA ARG A 2 13.39 -14.48 -45.72
C ARG A 2 11.87 -14.32 -45.82
N THR A 3 11.17 -15.42 -45.65
CA THR A 3 9.72 -15.49 -45.69
C THR A 3 9.17 -14.86 -44.39
N VAL A 4 8.44 -13.78 -44.53
CA VAL A 4 7.68 -13.14 -43.45
C VAL A 4 6.38 -13.96 -43.31
N VAL A 5 6.25 -14.62 -42.15
CA VAL A 5 4.98 -15.25 -41.73
C VAL A 5 4.13 -14.15 -41.12
N THR A 6 3.17 -13.68 -41.85
CA THR A 6 2.08 -12.82 -41.34
C THR A 6 1.13 -13.70 -40.54
N GLY A 7 1.25 -13.62 -39.18
CA GLY A 7 0.25 -14.17 -38.27
C GLY A 7 -1.05 -13.37 -38.40
N GLN A 8 -2.11 -14.00 -38.84
CA GLN A 8 -3.47 -13.44 -38.71
C GLN A 8 -3.82 -13.33 -37.22
N PRO A 9 -4.49 -12.26 -36.79
CA PRO A 9 -5.00 -12.19 -35.43
C PRO A 9 -6.07 -13.26 -35.24
N THR A 10 -5.92 -14.05 -34.19
CA THR A 10 -6.90 -15.01 -33.70
C THR A 10 -8.24 -14.30 -33.52
N PRO A 11 -9.36 -14.80 -34.05
CA PRO A 11 -10.65 -14.16 -33.84
C PRO A 11 -10.99 -14.20 -32.34
N ALA A 12 -11.21 -13.04 -31.74
CA ALA A 12 -11.72 -12.92 -30.39
C ALA A 12 -13.04 -13.74 -30.29
N LEU A 13 -13.06 -14.71 -29.39
CA LEU A 13 -14.25 -15.44 -29.00
C LEU A 13 -15.27 -14.41 -28.46
N ARG A 14 -16.32 -14.16 -29.27
CA ARG A 14 -17.43 -13.33 -28.83
C ARG A 14 -18.24 -14.15 -27.82
N SER A 15 -18.15 -13.80 -26.54
CA SER A 15 -19.08 -14.29 -25.52
C SER A 15 -20.52 -13.94 -25.92
N PRO A 16 -21.48 -14.90 -25.83
CA PRO A 16 -22.89 -14.63 -26.12
C PRO A 16 -23.41 -13.61 -25.11
N ALA A 17 -24.08 -12.58 -25.61
CA ALA A 17 -24.49 -11.38 -24.89
C ALA A 17 -25.43 -11.68 -23.73
N LEU A 18 -24.88 -11.58 -22.52
CA LEU A 18 -25.66 -11.06 -21.39
C LEU A 18 -26.21 -9.70 -21.81
N LEU A 19 -27.41 -9.31 -21.33
CA LEU A 19 -27.93 -7.94 -21.50
C LEU A 19 -26.78 -6.97 -21.26
N PRO A 20 -26.58 -5.95 -22.12
CA PRO A 20 -25.41 -5.10 -22.02
C PRO A 20 -25.27 -4.60 -20.59
N LEU A 21 -24.15 -4.90 -19.95
CA LEU A 21 -23.84 -4.48 -18.58
C LEU A 21 -23.64 -2.97 -18.63
N LEU A 22 -24.66 -2.22 -18.19
CA LEU A 22 -24.67 -0.79 -18.30
C LEU A 22 -23.83 -0.15 -17.19
N VAL A 23 -22.79 0.58 -17.57
CA VAL A 23 -21.86 1.26 -16.68
C VAL A 23 -21.96 2.78 -16.83
N ALA A 24 -21.90 3.50 -15.71
CA ALA A 24 -21.83 4.95 -15.72
C ALA A 24 -20.38 5.45 -15.81
N MET A 25 -20.17 6.74 -16.09
CA MET A 25 -18.82 7.33 -16.11
C MET A 25 -18.05 7.21 -14.79
N THR A 26 -18.74 7.06 -13.67
CA THR A 26 -18.15 6.80 -12.35
C THR A 26 -17.57 5.39 -12.28
N ASP A 27 -18.28 4.43 -12.83
CA ASP A 27 -17.89 3.02 -12.82
C ASP A 27 -16.70 2.83 -13.76
N ILE A 28 -16.73 3.44 -14.94
CA ILE A 28 -15.61 3.48 -15.88
C ILE A 28 -14.36 4.09 -15.23
N ALA A 29 -14.52 5.15 -14.43
CA ALA A 29 -13.42 5.77 -13.72
C ALA A 29 -12.81 4.81 -12.66
N THR A 30 -13.65 4.04 -11.99
CA THR A 30 -13.23 3.00 -11.04
C THR A 30 -12.48 1.88 -11.76
N PHE A 31 -13.02 1.33 -12.85
CA PHE A 31 -12.37 0.28 -13.64
C PHE A 31 -10.98 0.70 -14.14
N ALA A 32 -10.91 1.91 -14.71
CA ALA A 32 -9.67 2.44 -15.26
C ALA A 32 -8.71 3.02 -14.20
N ARG A 33 -9.06 2.99 -12.90
CA ARG A 33 -8.31 3.60 -11.79
C ARG A 33 -7.95 5.06 -12.05
N VAL A 34 -8.93 5.84 -12.52
CA VAL A 34 -8.77 7.27 -12.81
C VAL A 34 -9.88 8.10 -12.16
N LYS A 35 -9.70 9.42 -12.11
CA LYS A 35 -10.77 10.30 -11.65
C LYS A 35 -11.84 10.51 -12.75
N ARG A 36 -13.13 10.60 -12.38
CA ARG A 36 -14.26 10.81 -13.29
C ARG A 36 -14.05 11.92 -14.35
N PRO A 37 -13.42 13.08 -14.07
CA PRO A 37 -13.13 14.08 -15.08
C PRO A 37 -12.26 13.58 -16.25
N VAL A 38 -11.42 12.58 -16.01
CA VAL A 38 -10.56 11.98 -17.04
C VAL A 38 -11.42 11.22 -18.05
N VAL A 39 -12.39 10.42 -17.59
CA VAL A 39 -13.34 9.70 -18.46
C VAL A 39 -14.17 10.70 -19.30
N SER A 40 -14.64 11.79 -18.69
CA SER A 40 -15.34 12.85 -19.43
C SER A 40 -14.47 13.48 -20.51
N THR A 41 -13.16 13.57 -20.28
CA THR A 41 -12.20 14.06 -21.26
C THR A 41 -11.99 13.05 -22.38
N TRP A 42 -11.93 11.76 -22.08
CA TRP A 42 -11.84 10.70 -23.09
C TRP A 42 -13.03 10.72 -24.02
N ARG A 43 -14.25 10.69 -23.49
CA ARG A 43 -15.49 10.79 -24.29
C ARG A 43 -15.49 11.96 -25.26
N ARG A 44 -14.91 13.11 -24.88
CA ARG A 44 -14.88 14.30 -25.73
C ARG A 44 -13.72 14.29 -26.74
N ARG A 45 -12.59 13.67 -26.39
CA ARG A 45 -11.34 13.74 -27.15
C ARG A 45 -11.18 12.62 -28.16
N TYR A 46 -11.76 11.46 -27.88
CA TYR A 46 -11.61 10.27 -28.69
C TYR A 46 -12.95 9.95 -29.38
N PRO A 47 -13.02 10.10 -30.74
CA PRO A 47 -14.26 9.84 -31.49
C PRO A 47 -14.69 8.37 -31.45
N ASP A 48 -13.74 7.46 -31.21
CA ASP A 48 -13.91 6.03 -31.09
C ASP A 48 -14.30 5.56 -29.67
N PHE A 49 -14.45 6.52 -28.72
CA PHE A 49 -15.00 6.18 -27.42
C PHE A 49 -16.43 5.61 -27.56
N PRO A 50 -16.78 4.49 -26.89
CA PRO A 50 -18.08 3.85 -27.02
C PRO A 50 -19.26 4.82 -26.88
N ALA A 51 -20.25 4.67 -27.73
CA ALA A 51 -21.46 5.48 -27.68
C ALA A 51 -22.31 5.13 -26.45
N ALA A 52 -23.01 6.11 -25.89
CA ALA A 52 -23.94 5.84 -24.80
C ALA A 52 -25.13 5.01 -25.31
N VAL A 53 -25.43 3.92 -24.63
CA VAL A 53 -26.58 3.03 -24.89
C VAL A 53 -27.89 3.68 -24.42
N SER A 54 -27.83 4.48 -23.36
CA SER A 54 -28.96 5.17 -22.78
C SER A 54 -28.54 6.52 -22.17
N GLU A 55 -29.36 7.52 -22.33
CA GLU A 55 -29.18 8.86 -21.74
C GLU A 55 -30.35 9.22 -20.78
N ASN A 56 -30.76 8.28 -19.93
CA ASN A 56 -31.79 8.54 -18.93
C ASN A 56 -31.32 9.56 -17.87
N SER A 57 -32.13 10.58 -17.64
CA SER A 57 -31.93 11.59 -16.56
C SER A 57 -30.63 12.39 -16.64
N GLY A 58 -30.04 12.59 -17.84
CA GLY A 58 -28.78 13.32 -18.00
C GLY A 58 -27.53 12.56 -17.53
N ARG A 59 -27.64 11.27 -17.23
CA ARG A 59 -26.53 10.38 -16.91
C ARG A 59 -26.36 9.34 -18.02
N PRO A 60 -25.35 9.49 -18.90
CA PRO A 60 -25.12 8.50 -19.96
C PRO A 60 -24.65 7.18 -19.36
N LEU A 61 -25.23 6.08 -19.86
CA LEU A 61 -24.84 4.72 -19.56
C LEU A 61 -24.22 4.10 -20.81
N PHE A 62 -23.17 3.33 -20.62
CA PHE A 62 -22.38 2.73 -21.67
C PHE A 62 -22.40 1.20 -21.54
N ASP A 63 -22.18 0.48 -22.61
CA ASP A 63 -21.92 -0.95 -22.58
C ASP A 63 -20.54 -1.19 -21.94
N GLY A 64 -20.51 -1.86 -20.79
CA GLY A 64 -19.31 -2.13 -20.01
C GLY A 64 -18.28 -2.95 -20.79
N THR A 65 -18.71 -3.92 -21.61
CA THR A 65 -17.83 -4.73 -22.43
C THR A 65 -17.14 -3.90 -23.51
N GLN A 66 -17.90 -3.08 -24.25
CA GLN A 66 -17.33 -2.21 -25.26
C GLN A 66 -16.36 -1.18 -24.66
N VAL A 67 -16.68 -0.65 -23.48
CA VAL A 67 -15.79 0.28 -22.77
C VAL A 67 -14.51 -0.40 -22.32
N THR A 68 -14.59 -1.61 -21.80
CA THR A 68 -13.43 -2.38 -21.35
C THR A 68 -12.52 -2.74 -22.52
N GLU A 69 -13.08 -3.22 -23.64
CA GLU A 69 -12.32 -3.48 -24.87
C GLU A 69 -11.64 -2.22 -25.41
N TRP A 70 -12.36 -1.09 -25.41
CA TRP A 70 -11.80 0.19 -25.81
C TRP A 70 -10.64 0.64 -24.90
N LEU A 71 -10.77 0.51 -23.57
CA LEU A 71 -9.71 0.82 -22.61
C LEU A 71 -8.47 -0.04 -22.85
N ILE A 72 -8.66 -1.33 -23.09
CA ILE A 72 -7.57 -2.27 -23.40
C ILE A 72 -6.88 -1.90 -24.71
N ALA A 73 -7.66 -1.62 -25.77
CA ALA A 73 -7.12 -1.28 -27.09
C ALA A 73 -6.40 0.08 -27.09
N SER A 74 -6.93 1.07 -26.36
CA SER A 74 -6.35 2.41 -26.29
C SER A 74 -5.17 2.54 -25.32
N GLY A 75 -4.99 1.59 -24.39
CA GLY A 75 -4.00 1.65 -23.32
C GLY A 75 -4.20 2.82 -22.37
N LEU A 76 -5.43 3.34 -22.27
CA LEU A 76 -5.78 4.46 -21.41
C LEU A 76 -6.22 3.97 -20.03
N GLY A 77 -5.82 4.71 -19.00
CA GLY A 77 -6.07 4.34 -17.60
C GLY A 77 -4.82 3.84 -16.89
N ASN A 78 -5.00 3.41 -15.65
CA ASN A 78 -3.92 2.91 -14.78
C ASN A 78 -4.13 1.44 -14.40
N ALA A 79 -5.19 0.79 -14.88
CA ALA A 79 -5.48 -0.62 -14.63
C ALA A 79 -4.91 -1.48 -15.77
N ALA A 80 -4.39 -2.65 -15.43
CA ALA A 80 -3.94 -3.64 -16.42
C ALA A 80 -5.14 -4.25 -17.18
N PRO A 81 -4.95 -4.79 -18.40
CA PRO A 81 -6.03 -5.38 -19.18
C PRO A 81 -6.85 -6.44 -18.45
N LEU A 82 -6.19 -7.31 -17.69
CA LEU A 82 -6.85 -8.35 -16.90
C LEU A 82 -7.64 -7.79 -15.73
N GLU A 83 -7.09 -6.79 -15.04
CA GLU A 83 -7.80 -6.10 -13.97
C GLU A 83 -9.08 -5.41 -14.47
N LEU A 84 -9.06 -4.84 -15.68
CA LEU A 84 -10.24 -4.26 -16.31
C LEU A 84 -11.33 -5.30 -16.57
N ARG A 85 -10.97 -6.48 -17.04
CA ARG A 85 -11.91 -7.60 -17.26
C ARG A 85 -12.49 -8.14 -15.96
N SER A 86 -11.63 -8.36 -14.95
CA SER A 86 -12.06 -8.80 -13.62
C SER A 86 -13.00 -7.81 -12.96
N GLU A 87 -12.71 -6.51 -13.04
CA GLU A 87 -13.59 -5.47 -12.49
C GLU A 87 -14.94 -5.42 -13.21
N LEU A 88 -14.98 -5.66 -14.52
CA LEU A 88 -16.22 -5.78 -15.27
C LEU A 88 -17.05 -6.99 -14.81
N ALA A 89 -16.41 -8.17 -14.65
CA ALA A 89 -17.08 -9.38 -14.16
C ALA A 89 -17.62 -9.19 -12.74
N LEU A 90 -16.82 -8.61 -11.83
CA LEU A 90 -17.27 -8.28 -10.47
C LEU A 90 -18.43 -7.27 -10.46
N PHE A 91 -18.41 -6.29 -11.36
CA PHE A 91 -19.54 -5.35 -11.50
C PHE A 91 -20.80 -6.09 -11.99
N GLY A 92 -20.66 -7.06 -12.89
CA GLY A 92 -21.76 -7.93 -13.32
C GLY A 92 -22.35 -8.72 -12.15
N ILE A 93 -21.51 -9.30 -11.30
CA ILE A 93 -21.92 -10.01 -10.09
C ILE A 93 -22.66 -9.06 -9.12
N ILE A 94 -22.11 -7.87 -8.89
CA ILE A 94 -22.73 -6.87 -8.01
C ILE A 94 -24.10 -6.42 -8.54
N ALA A 95 -24.29 -6.32 -9.85
CA ALA A 95 -25.56 -5.97 -10.46
C ALA A 95 -26.66 -7.03 -10.22
N LEU A 96 -26.27 -8.27 -9.90
CA LEU A 96 -27.22 -9.34 -9.57
C LEU A 96 -27.71 -9.34 -8.11
N ARG A 97 -27.25 -8.39 -7.28
CA ARG A 97 -27.69 -8.26 -5.86
C ARG A 97 -29.18 -8.00 -5.68
N ASP A 98 -29.87 -7.49 -6.69
CA ASP A 98 -31.32 -7.34 -6.66
C ASP A 98 -32.08 -8.68 -6.82
N ARG A 99 -31.40 -9.72 -7.30
CA ARG A 99 -31.96 -11.05 -7.56
C ARG A 99 -31.48 -12.10 -6.56
N PHE A 100 -30.25 -12.00 -6.08
CA PHE A 100 -29.60 -12.93 -5.16
C PHE A 100 -29.06 -12.19 -3.95
N THR A 101 -29.12 -12.82 -2.79
CA THR A 101 -28.46 -12.30 -1.60
C THR A 101 -26.93 -12.31 -1.79
N PRO A 102 -26.19 -11.42 -1.11
CA PRO A 102 -24.72 -11.43 -1.16
C PRO A 102 -24.10 -12.80 -0.81
N TRP A 103 -24.67 -13.51 0.15
CA TRP A 103 -24.24 -14.87 0.50
C TRP A 103 -24.45 -15.86 -0.64
N GLN A 104 -25.64 -15.89 -1.25
CA GLN A 104 -25.91 -16.75 -2.39
C GLN A 104 -24.92 -16.51 -3.54
N LEU A 105 -24.55 -15.25 -3.81
CA LEU A 105 -23.57 -14.94 -4.85
C LEU A 105 -22.20 -15.56 -4.57
N VAL A 106 -21.67 -15.38 -3.34
CA VAL A 106 -20.35 -15.90 -2.99
C VAL A 106 -20.36 -17.44 -2.89
N GLU A 107 -21.37 -18.02 -2.29
CA GLU A 107 -21.52 -19.45 -2.11
C GLU A 107 -21.67 -20.15 -3.49
N THR A 108 -22.57 -19.68 -4.34
CA THR A 108 -22.80 -20.28 -5.68
C THR A 108 -21.59 -20.12 -6.58
N LEU A 109 -20.96 -18.92 -6.63
CA LEU A 109 -19.76 -18.71 -7.42
C LEU A 109 -18.60 -19.58 -6.93
N GLY A 110 -18.39 -19.66 -5.61
CA GLY A 110 -17.41 -20.55 -5.01
C GLY A 110 -17.64 -22.02 -5.39
N SER A 111 -18.88 -22.50 -5.36
CA SER A 111 -19.25 -23.85 -5.77
C SER A 111 -19.00 -24.08 -7.27
N LEU A 112 -19.35 -23.14 -8.13
CA LEU A 112 -19.09 -23.23 -9.57
C LEU A 112 -17.59 -23.28 -9.88
N LEU A 113 -16.78 -22.48 -9.21
CA LEU A 113 -15.32 -22.50 -9.36
C LEU A 113 -14.72 -23.84 -8.90
N CYS A 114 -15.21 -24.39 -7.76
CA CYS A 114 -14.80 -25.72 -7.31
C CYS A 114 -15.23 -26.82 -8.28
N LEU A 115 -16.45 -26.78 -8.80
CA LEU A 115 -16.93 -27.73 -9.82
C LEU A 115 -16.00 -27.74 -11.03
N ARG A 116 -15.65 -26.54 -11.54
CA ARG A 116 -14.73 -26.38 -12.67
C ARG A 116 -13.34 -26.95 -12.35
N ARG A 117 -12.82 -26.72 -11.14
CA ARG A 117 -11.54 -27.23 -10.67
C ARG A 117 -11.50 -28.74 -10.55
N LEU A 118 -12.54 -29.34 -9.97
CA LEU A 118 -12.62 -30.78 -9.70
C LEU A 118 -12.78 -31.61 -11.00
N ASP A 119 -13.64 -31.17 -11.91
CA ASP A 119 -13.89 -31.92 -13.17
C ASP A 119 -13.02 -31.46 -14.35
N ARG A 120 -12.26 -30.37 -14.18
CA ARG A 120 -11.36 -29.77 -15.17
C ARG A 120 -12.05 -29.44 -16.51
N ARG A 121 -13.32 -29.06 -16.44
CA ARG A 121 -14.14 -28.74 -17.61
C ARG A 121 -14.73 -27.34 -17.49
N PRO A 122 -14.76 -26.56 -18.59
CA PRO A 122 -15.46 -25.28 -18.57
C PRO A 122 -16.93 -25.45 -18.15
N LEU A 123 -17.46 -24.44 -17.45
CA LEU A 123 -18.84 -24.44 -16.99
C LEU A 123 -19.84 -24.30 -18.11
N SER A 124 -19.42 -23.79 -19.28
CA SER A 124 -20.24 -23.55 -20.47
C SER A 124 -20.26 -24.72 -21.47
N ASP A 125 -19.41 -25.74 -21.30
CA ASP A 125 -19.25 -26.86 -22.30
C ASP A 125 -20.51 -27.69 -22.50
N ASP A 126 -21.40 -27.78 -21.54
CA ASP A 126 -22.61 -28.61 -21.59
C ASP A 126 -23.81 -27.91 -22.25
N ALA A 127 -23.66 -26.64 -22.58
CA ALA A 127 -24.68 -25.95 -23.36
C ALA A 127 -24.52 -26.33 -24.83
N ASN A 128 -25.22 -27.40 -25.28
CA ASN A 128 -25.50 -27.65 -26.68
C ASN A 128 -26.39 -26.55 -27.31
N VAL A 129 -26.13 -25.29 -26.91
CA VAL A 129 -26.84 -24.10 -27.34
C VAL A 129 -26.02 -23.52 -28.48
N SER A 130 -26.55 -23.60 -29.67
CA SER A 130 -26.04 -22.89 -30.85
C SER A 130 -25.72 -21.44 -30.42
N PRO A 131 -24.57 -20.87 -30.79
CA PRO A 131 -24.20 -19.49 -30.46
C PRO A 131 -25.18 -18.40 -30.95
N ALA A 132 -26.22 -18.82 -31.65
CA ALA A 132 -27.29 -17.96 -32.20
C ALA A 132 -28.57 -17.91 -31.34
N SER A 133 -28.69 -18.69 -30.27
CA SER A 133 -29.87 -18.61 -29.39
C SER A 133 -29.76 -17.42 -28.45
N ALA A 134 -30.75 -16.55 -28.51
CA ALA A 134 -30.90 -15.48 -27.53
C ALA A 134 -30.94 -16.04 -26.11
N PRO A 135 -30.41 -15.34 -25.06
CA PRO A 135 -30.54 -15.76 -23.69
C PRO A 135 -32.03 -15.92 -23.36
N GLY A 136 -32.46 -17.17 -23.11
CA GLY A 136 -33.83 -17.51 -22.84
C GLY A 136 -33.89 -18.59 -21.78
N THR A 137 -35.00 -18.66 -21.04
CA THR A 137 -35.25 -19.54 -19.92
C THR A 137 -34.90 -21.01 -20.20
N GLU A 138 -35.17 -21.54 -21.38
CA GLU A 138 -34.87 -22.95 -21.74
C GLU A 138 -33.36 -23.25 -21.81
N ALA A 139 -32.54 -22.32 -22.33
CA ALA A 139 -31.11 -22.51 -22.41
C ALA A 139 -30.45 -22.43 -21.03
N ASP A 140 -30.92 -21.54 -20.19
CA ASP A 140 -30.45 -21.39 -18.82
C ASP A 140 -30.86 -22.59 -17.94
N GLU A 141 -32.08 -23.14 -18.11
CA GLU A 141 -32.52 -24.37 -17.46
C GLU A 141 -31.71 -25.60 -17.90
N ALA A 142 -31.40 -25.72 -19.19
CA ALA A 142 -30.56 -26.79 -19.70
C ALA A 142 -29.14 -26.72 -19.13
N LEU A 143 -28.52 -25.54 -19.14
CA LEU A 143 -27.19 -25.34 -18.57
C LEU A 143 -27.16 -25.68 -17.08
N TRP A 144 -28.11 -25.12 -16.30
CA TRP A 144 -28.18 -25.36 -14.87
C TRP A 144 -28.37 -26.85 -14.53
N SER A 145 -29.26 -27.52 -15.24
CA SER A 145 -29.50 -28.95 -15.07
C SER A 145 -28.24 -29.79 -15.43
N ALA A 146 -27.46 -29.37 -16.40
CA ALA A 146 -26.20 -30.01 -16.72
C ALA A 146 -25.14 -29.82 -15.63
N LEU A 147 -25.03 -28.61 -15.07
CA LEU A 147 -24.14 -28.33 -13.96
C LEU A 147 -24.49 -29.11 -12.68
N LEU A 148 -25.79 -29.22 -12.35
CA LEU A 148 -26.25 -30.06 -11.25
C LEU A 148 -25.86 -31.52 -11.42
N ARG A 149 -26.09 -32.11 -12.62
CA ARG A 149 -25.66 -33.51 -12.90
C ARG A 149 -24.15 -33.70 -12.82
N ARG A 150 -23.36 -32.69 -13.17
CA ARG A 150 -21.90 -32.73 -12.98
C ARG A 150 -21.55 -32.72 -11.50
N ALA A 151 -22.16 -31.83 -10.71
CA ALA A 151 -21.95 -31.71 -9.27
C ALA A 151 -22.35 -33.03 -8.55
N GLU A 152 -23.49 -33.59 -8.80
CA GLU A 152 -23.95 -34.87 -8.24
C GLU A 152 -22.98 -36.05 -8.51
N ARG A 153 -22.27 -36.01 -9.62
CA ARG A 153 -21.32 -37.07 -10.00
C ARG A 153 -19.98 -36.92 -9.32
N ILE A 154 -19.54 -35.66 -9.07
CA ILE A 154 -18.19 -35.34 -8.60
C ILE A 154 -18.17 -35.16 -7.11
N ASP A 155 -19.20 -34.58 -6.52
CA ASP A 155 -19.32 -34.23 -5.11
C ASP A 155 -20.53 -34.91 -4.46
N ALA A 156 -20.58 -36.23 -4.59
CA ALA A 156 -21.72 -37.04 -4.11
C ALA A 156 -21.94 -36.96 -2.58
N GLU A 157 -20.90 -36.63 -1.80
CA GLU A 157 -20.92 -36.49 -0.36
C GLU A 157 -21.23 -35.06 0.11
N ASP A 158 -21.38 -34.12 -0.83
CA ASP A 158 -21.68 -32.70 -0.59
C ASP A 158 -20.60 -31.96 0.22
N ASP A 159 -19.37 -32.22 -0.08
CA ASP A 159 -18.25 -31.56 0.60
C ASP A 159 -18.00 -30.12 0.13
N PHE A 160 -18.21 -29.85 -1.17
CA PHE A 160 -17.76 -28.59 -1.79
C PHE A 160 -18.85 -27.84 -2.57
N VAL A 161 -19.78 -28.52 -3.24
CA VAL A 161 -20.52 -27.94 -4.35
C VAL A 161 -22.02 -28.13 -4.27
N LEU A 162 -22.46 -29.34 -3.95
CA LEU A 162 -23.80 -29.84 -4.29
C LEU A 162 -24.93 -29.05 -3.63
N ARG A 163 -24.85 -28.81 -2.33
CA ARG A 163 -25.89 -28.13 -1.53
C ARG A 163 -26.19 -26.72 -2.05
N GLU A 164 -25.17 -25.93 -2.38
CA GLU A 164 -25.35 -24.56 -2.81
C GLU A 164 -25.97 -24.47 -4.19
N LEU A 165 -25.60 -25.40 -5.09
CA LEU A 165 -26.21 -25.46 -6.43
C LEU A 165 -27.66 -25.93 -6.37
N HIS A 166 -28.02 -26.84 -5.45
CA HIS A 166 -29.40 -27.23 -5.23
C HIS A 166 -30.25 -26.17 -4.51
N ALA A 167 -29.62 -25.29 -3.72
CA ALA A 167 -30.31 -24.24 -2.99
C ALA A 167 -30.81 -23.08 -3.86
N ILE A 168 -30.46 -23.08 -5.14
CA ILE A 168 -30.79 -22.02 -6.10
C ILE A 168 -31.32 -22.63 -7.39
N ASP A 169 -32.15 -21.91 -8.12
CA ASP A 169 -32.75 -22.38 -9.36
C ASP A 169 -31.95 -21.94 -10.61
N ALA A 170 -32.44 -22.34 -11.78
CA ALA A 170 -31.83 -22.06 -13.08
C ALA A 170 -31.67 -20.55 -13.39
N THR A 171 -32.30 -19.66 -12.61
CA THR A 171 -32.07 -18.22 -12.75
C THR A 171 -30.63 -17.81 -12.39
N ALA A 172 -29.88 -18.71 -11.76
CA ALA A 172 -28.47 -18.55 -11.42
C ALA A 172 -27.51 -18.93 -12.59
N ALA A 173 -28.00 -19.50 -13.69
CA ALA A 173 -27.15 -19.85 -14.85
C ALA A 173 -26.24 -18.71 -15.37
N PRO A 174 -26.61 -17.43 -15.32
CA PRO A 174 -25.70 -16.34 -15.65
C PRO A 174 -24.45 -16.29 -14.77
N LEU A 175 -24.49 -16.78 -13.53
CA LEU A 175 -23.32 -16.83 -12.64
C LEU A 175 -22.24 -17.77 -13.17
N ALA A 176 -22.62 -18.84 -13.86
CA ALA A 176 -21.64 -19.75 -14.49
C ALA A 176 -20.79 -19.03 -15.56
N ARG A 177 -21.41 -18.15 -16.35
CA ARG A 177 -20.69 -17.34 -17.35
C ARG A 177 -19.78 -16.30 -16.70
N LEU A 178 -20.28 -15.63 -15.66
CA LEU A 178 -19.46 -14.66 -14.89
C LEU A 178 -18.31 -15.35 -14.15
N ALA A 179 -18.48 -16.58 -13.69
CA ALA A 179 -17.40 -17.38 -13.13
C ALA A 179 -16.31 -17.68 -14.18
N GLU A 180 -16.69 -18.04 -15.42
CA GLU A 180 -15.73 -18.21 -16.52
C GLU A 180 -14.99 -16.91 -16.84
N ASP A 181 -15.70 -15.79 -16.94
CA ASP A 181 -15.09 -14.48 -17.19
C ASP A 181 -14.07 -14.10 -16.09
N LEU A 182 -14.37 -14.44 -14.82
CA LEU A 182 -13.44 -14.25 -13.72
C LEU A 182 -12.21 -15.16 -13.84
N VAL A 183 -12.41 -16.43 -14.16
CA VAL A 183 -11.30 -17.40 -14.34
C VAL A 183 -10.41 -16.97 -15.51
N GLU A 184 -11.01 -16.58 -16.66
CA GLU A 184 -10.24 -16.08 -17.79
C GLU A 184 -9.41 -14.84 -17.42
N SER A 185 -9.96 -13.99 -16.56
CA SER A 185 -9.30 -12.76 -16.11
C SER A 185 -8.24 -12.99 -15.04
N ALA A 186 -8.42 -13.99 -14.17
CA ALA A 186 -7.53 -14.29 -13.05
C ALA A 186 -6.50 -15.39 -13.39
N TYR A 187 -6.58 -16.01 -14.57
CA TYR A 187 -5.83 -17.15 -15.08
C TYR A 187 -6.23 -18.50 -14.50
N ASP A 188 -6.80 -18.57 -13.30
CA ASP A 188 -7.22 -19.80 -12.66
C ASP A 188 -8.41 -19.60 -11.71
N GLU A 189 -8.94 -20.69 -11.18
CA GLU A 189 -10.08 -20.71 -10.26
C GLU A 189 -9.71 -20.12 -8.90
N HIS A 190 -8.48 -20.31 -8.45
CA HIS A 190 -7.99 -19.77 -7.17
C HIS A 190 -7.97 -18.24 -7.19
N GLY A 191 -7.30 -17.66 -8.19
CA GLY A 191 -7.27 -16.20 -8.38
C GLY A 191 -8.66 -15.59 -8.53
N ALA A 192 -9.56 -16.26 -9.28
CA ALA A 192 -10.95 -15.85 -9.44
C ALA A 192 -11.70 -15.80 -8.09
N TYR A 193 -11.49 -16.81 -7.25
CA TYR A 193 -12.13 -16.85 -5.93
C TYR A 193 -11.54 -15.81 -4.97
N GLU A 194 -10.24 -15.61 -4.96
CA GLU A 194 -9.58 -14.56 -4.15
C GLU A 194 -10.04 -13.15 -4.58
N TRP A 195 -10.24 -12.89 -5.87
CA TRP A 195 -10.83 -11.63 -6.34
C TRP A 195 -12.25 -11.43 -5.86
N LEU A 196 -13.08 -12.49 -5.90
CA LEU A 196 -14.44 -12.47 -5.37
C LEU A 196 -14.46 -12.17 -3.86
N LEU A 197 -13.60 -12.85 -3.10
CA LEU A 197 -13.48 -12.63 -1.65
C LEU A 197 -12.88 -11.26 -1.31
N ALA A 198 -11.98 -10.72 -2.11
CA ALA A 198 -11.50 -9.36 -1.97
C ALA A 198 -12.62 -8.31 -2.17
N ALA A 199 -13.61 -8.62 -3.00
CA ALA A 199 -14.77 -7.75 -3.26
C ALA A 199 -15.91 -7.90 -2.22
N ARG A 200 -15.78 -8.74 -1.19
CA ARG A 200 -16.85 -9.08 -0.23
C ARG A 200 -17.51 -7.88 0.45
N SER A 201 -16.79 -6.83 0.78
CA SER A 201 -17.36 -5.57 1.29
C SER A 201 -18.21 -4.86 0.23
N ARG A 202 -17.75 -4.82 -1.03
CA ARG A 202 -18.52 -4.27 -2.16
C ARG A 202 -19.80 -5.07 -2.45
N LEU A 203 -19.76 -6.38 -2.17
CA LEU A 203 -20.93 -7.27 -2.21
C LEU A 203 -21.89 -7.05 -1.04
N GLY A 204 -21.48 -6.36 0.01
CA GLY A 204 -22.31 -6.12 1.22
C GLY A 204 -22.18 -7.21 2.27
N LEU A 205 -21.09 -7.97 2.25
CA LEU A 205 -20.73 -8.97 3.26
C LEU A 205 -19.75 -8.38 4.28
N ASP A 206 -20.19 -7.35 5.01
CA ASP A 206 -19.32 -6.62 5.95
C ASP A 206 -18.83 -7.51 7.10
N SER A 207 -19.62 -8.49 7.55
CA SER A 207 -19.21 -9.47 8.54
C SER A 207 -18.03 -10.32 8.04
N LEU A 208 -18.06 -10.73 6.79
CA LEU A 208 -16.99 -11.49 6.14
C LEU A 208 -15.78 -10.58 5.82
N ALA A 209 -16.02 -9.32 5.48
CA ALA A 209 -14.97 -8.35 5.22
C ALA A 209 -14.16 -8.01 6.50
N ALA A 210 -14.79 -8.10 7.68
CA ALA A 210 -14.13 -7.81 8.95
C ALA A 210 -12.92 -8.71 9.24
N ASP A 211 -12.80 -9.87 8.59
CA ASP A 211 -11.69 -10.80 8.75
C ASP A 211 -10.55 -10.58 7.76
N ALA A 212 -10.73 -9.67 6.81
CA ALA A 212 -9.69 -9.35 5.83
C ALA A 212 -8.42 -8.84 6.52
N VAL A 213 -7.30 -9.39 6.10
CA VAL A 213 -5.96 -9.09 6.60
C VAL A 213 -5.21 -8.28 5.56
N ALA A 214 -4.57 -7.18 5.98
CA ALA A 214 -3.75 -6.36 5.09
C ALA A 214 -2.55 -7.15 4.54
N PRO A 215 -2.11 -6.88 3.30
CA PRO A 215 -0.96 -7.58 2.71
C PRO A 215 0.31 -7.52 3.56
N GLU A 216 0.51 -6.40 4.27
CA GLU A 216 1.67 -6.19 5.14
C GLU A 216 1.65 -7.15 6.34
N LEU A 217 0.48 -7.38 6.93
CA LEU A 217 0.33 -8.35 8.05
C LEU A 217 0.46 -9.78 7.53
N ARG A 218 -0.12 -10.11 6.37
CA ARG A 218 0.07 -11.42 5.74
C ARG A 218 1.55 -11.77 5.59
N SER A 219 2.32 -10.86 4.98
CA SER A 219 3.76 -11.03 4.81
C SER A 219 4.52 -11.18 6.15
N LEU A 220 4.10 -10.47 7.21
CA LEU A 220 4.69 -10.64 8.55
C LEU A 220 4.39 -12.03 9.12
N LEU A 221 3.16 -12.50 9.01
CA LEU A 221 2.76 -13.83 9.50
C LEU A 221 3.55 -14.95 8.80
N THR A 222 3.68 -14.87 7.47
CA THR A 222 4.50 -15.83 6.69
C THR A 222 5.95 -15.84 7.17
N GLN A 223 6.54 -14.68 7.47
CA GLN A 223 7.90 -14.58 7.99
C GLN A 223 8.04 -15.15 9.42
N LEU A 224 7.05 -14.93 10.30
CA LEU A 224 7.09 -15.40 11.70
C LEU A 224 6.91 -16.92 11.84
N THR A 225 6.29 -17.58 10.86
CA THR A 225 5.94 -18.99 10.90
C THR A 225 7.02 -19.93 10.38
N ASP A 226 8.03 -19.43 9.68
CA ASP A 226 9.06 -20.25 8.99
C ASP A 226 8.49 -21.31 8.03
N LEU A 227 7.20 -21.25 7.71
CA LEU A 227 6.51 -22.27 6.91
C LEU A 227 7.26 -22.55 5.60
N ARG A 228 7.59 -21.49 4.88
CA ARG A 228 8.28 -21.59 3.59
C ARG A 228 9.65 -22.28 3.73
N LEU A 229 10.46 -21.90 4.71
CA LEU A 229 11.79 -22.46 4.91
C LEU A 229 11.72 -23.95 5.24
N ARG A 230 10.78 -24.36 6.09
CA ARG A 230 10.57 -25.76 6.47
C ARG A 230 10.14 -26.62 5.28
N LEU A 231 9.24 -26.11 4.44
CA LEU A 231 8.81 -26.78 3.20
C LEU A 231 9.96 -26.88 2.18
N GLU A 232 10.75 -25.83 1.98
CA GLU A 232 11.95 -25.85 1.14
C GLU A 232 13.00 -26.88 1.63
N GLN A 233 13.04 -27.16 2.92
CA GLN A 233 13.87 -28.22 3.52
C GLN A 233 13.31 -29.63 3.31
N GLY A 234 12.12 -29.73 2.73
CA GLY A 234 11.48 -31.01 2.40
C GLY A 234 10.61 -31.58 3.51
N GLU A 235 10.25 -30.80 4.53
CA GLU A 235 9.32 -31.21 5.57
C GLU A 235 7.89 -31.30 5.03
N SER A 236 7.07 -32.19 5.60
CA SER A 236 5.63 -32.18 5.46
C SER A 236 5.04 -31.62 6.74
N LEU A 237 4.11 -30.67 6.64
CA LEU A 237 3.65 -29.89 7.78
C LEU A 237 2.14 -29.95 7.93
N THR A 238 1.67 -30.06 9.16
CA THR A 238 0.27 -29.93 9.54
C THR A 238 0.03 -28.51 10.05
N LEU A 239 -0.70 -27.74 9.26
CA LEU A 239 -1.11 -26.36 9.57
C LEU A 239 -2.51 -26.36 10.17
N ALA A 240 -2.70 -25.69 11.31
CA ALA A 240 -3.97 -25.64 12.01
C ALA A 240 -4.49 -24.23 12.21
N ASP A 241 -5.81 -24.04 12.04
CA ASP A 241 -6.55 -22.82 12.43
C ASP A 241 -7.87 -23.16 13.10
N PRO A 242 -7.94 -23.13 14.45
CA PRO A 242 -9.16 -23.47 15.20
C PRO A 242 -10.27 -22.40 15.11
N HIS A 243 -10.01 -21.23 14.54
CA HIS A 243 -10.95 -20.15 14.29
C HIS A 243 -10.85 -19.65 12.86
N ALA A 244 -10.89 -20.59 11.91
CA ALA A 244 -10.50 -20.36 10.52
C ALA A 244 -11.34 -19.33 9.77
N ARG A 245 -12.59 -19.11 10.18
CA ARG A 245 -13.49 -18.16 9.52
C ARG A 245 -13.67 -18.50 8.05
N ALA A 246 -13.31 -17.55 7.16
CA ALA A 246 -13.25 -17.75 5.72
C ALA A 246 -11.85 -18.14 5.23
N GLY A 247 -10.96 -18.58 6.11
CA GLY A 247 -9.62 -19.03 5.77
C GLY A 247 -8.64 -17.91 5.41
N ASP A 248 -8.84 -16.68 5.90
CA ASP A 248 -7.99 -15.54 5.50
C ASP A 248 -6.53 -15.70 5.92
N LEU A 249 -6.27 -16.24 7.11
CA LEU A 249 -4.91 -16.48 7.59
C LEU A 249 -4.27 -17.68 6.89
N LEU A 250 -5.01 -18.76 6.71
CA LEU A 250 -4.54 -19.97 6.02
C LEU A 250 -4.18 -19.66 4.55
N ALA A 251 -5.07 -18.99 3.82
CA ALA A 251 -4.80 -18.57 2.45
C ALA A 251 -3.56 -17.65 2.37
N ALA A 252 -3.43 -16.72 3.32
CA ALA A 252 -2.28 -15.81 3.36
C ALA A 252 -0.93 -16.53 3.50
N LEU A 253 -0.88 -17.62 4.28
CA LEU A 253 0.32 -18.42 4.45
C LEU A 253 0.62 -19.28 3.22
N LEU A 254 -0.43 -19.79 2.56
CA LEU A 254 -0.29 -20.67 1.42
C LEU A 254 -0.01 -19.92 0.10
N ASP A 255 -0.37 -18.64 0.00
CA ASP A 255 -0.14 -17.83 -1.21
C ASP A 255 1.36 -17.74 -1.59
N ASP A 256 2.23 -17.65 -0.59
CA ASP A 256 3.69 -17.55 -0.79
C ASP A 256 4.40 -18.91 -0.86
N THR A 257 3.63 -20.03 -0.93
CA THR A 257 4.14 -21.40 -0.85
C THR A 257 3.94 -22.15 -2.16
N GLU A 258 5.02 -22.72 -2.72
CA GLU A 258 4.96 -23.53 -3.95
C GLU A 258 4.68 -25.02 -3.65
N ASP A 259 5.24 -25.57 -2.56
CA ASP A 259 5.15 -26.99 -2.16
C ASP A 259 3.87 -27.29 -1.33
N ARG A 260 2.70 -26.91 -1.85
CA ARG A 260 1.40 -27.03 -1.14
C ARG A 260 0.94 -28.49 -0.95
N ASP A 261 1.42 -29.39 -1.75
CA ASP A 261 1.19 -30.85 -1.69
C ASP A 261 1.79 -31.51 -0.44
N ARG A 262 2.64 -30.78 0.31
CA ARG A 262 3.23 -31.23 1.58
C ARG A 262 2.55 -30.62 2.79
N VAL A 263 1.47 -29.89 2.58
CA VAL A 263 0.74 -29.23 3.67
C VAL A 263 -0.59 -29.93 3.90
N THR A 264 -0.78 -30.45 5.10
CA THR A 264 -2.08 -30.89 5.61
C THR A 264 -2.71 -29.72 6.38
N VAL A 265 -3.98 -29.43 6.14
CA VAL A 265 -4.67 -28.34 6.81
C VAL A 265 -5.79 -28.85 7.69
N LEU A 266 -5.73 -28.48 8.97
CA LEU A 266 -6.78 -28.70 9.97
C LEU A 266 -7.44 -27.36 10.28
N ALA A 267 -8.73 -27.23 10.05
CA ALA A 267 -9.43 -25.98 10.30
C ALA A 267 -10.80 -26.21 10.94
N ALA A 268 -11.23 -25.27 11.77
CA ALA A 268 -12.56 -25.30 12.34
C ALA A 268 -13.18 -23.90 12.44
N ASP A 269 -14.51 -23.85 12.36
CA ASP A 269 -15.31 -22.67 12.68
C ASP A 269 -16.71 -23.12 13.13
N PRO A 270 -17.37 -22.44 14.10
CA PRO A 270 -18.73 -22.79 14.50
C PRO A 270 -19.78 -22.50 13.42
N ASP A 271 -19.50 -21.66 12.44
CA ASP A 271 -20.39 -21.32 11.33
C ASP A 271 -20.12 -22.23 10.13
N ASP A 272 -21.05 -23.13 9.83
CA ASP A 272 -20.99 -24.06 8.69
C ASP A 272 -20.80 -23.35 7.33
N ARG A 273 -21.31 -22.15 7.15
CA ARG A 273 -21.07 -21.37 5.92
C ARG A 273 -19.62 -20.98 5.77
N LEU A 274 -18.99 -20.57 6.86
CA LEU A 274 -17.59 -20.17 6.86
C LEU A 274 -16.68 -21.38 6.66
N THR A 275 -16.98 -22.52 7.26
CA THR A 275 -16.19 -23.75 7.04
C THR A 275 -16.25 -24.19 5.57
N ARG A 276 -17.42 -24.12 4.92
CA ARG A 276 -17.55 -24.43 3.50
C ARG A 276 -16.80 -23.43 2.59
N ILE A 277 -16.80 -22.13 2.94
CA ILE A 277 -15.98 -21.13 2.23
C ILE A 277 -14.50 -21.47 2.37
N THR A 278 -14.04 -21.76 3.59
CA THR A 278 -12.66 -22.12 3.87
C THR A 278 -12.25 -23.38 3.13
N ARG A 279 -13.07 -24.43 3.15
CA ARG A 279 -12.83 -25.69 2.44
C ARG A 279 -12.64 -25.45 0.94
N ARG A 280 -13.55 -24.69 0.29
CA ARG A 280 -13.43 -24.33 -1.12
C ARG A 280 -12.18 -23.51 -1.43
N ARG A 281 -11.90 -22.55 -0.58
CA ARG A 281 -10.73 -21.68 -0.74
C ARG A 281 -9.43 -22.46 -0.74
N LEU A 282 -9.29 -23.40 0.19
CA LEU A 282 -8.10 -24.23 0.33
C LEU A 282 -7.98 -25.25 -0.80
N LEU A 283 -9.09 -25.88 -1.23
CA LEU A 283 -9.13 -26.73 -2.41
C LEU A 283 -8.66 -25.96 -3.66
N LEU A 284 -9.20 -24.77 -3.87
CA LEU A 284 -8.82 -23.91 -5.00
C LEU A 284 -7.36 -23.44 -4.89
N ALA A 285 -6.85 -23.23 -3.68
CA ALA A 285 -5.44 -22.94 -3.44
C ALA A 285 -4.51 -24.13 -3.74
N GLY A 286 -5.06 -25.32 -4.01
CA GLY A 286 -4.28 -26.49 -4.42
C GLY A 286 -3.97 -27.48 -3.30
N ILE A 287 -4.58 -27.36 -2.12
CA ILE A 287 -4.54 -28.40 -1.10
C ILE A 287 -5.40 -29.58 -1.59
N GLY A 288 -4.89 -30.78 -1.49
CA GLY A 288 -5.63 -31.99 -1.90
C GLY A 288 -6.81 -32.27 -0.96
N GLU A 289 -7.82 -32.98 -1.47
CA GLU A 289 -9.02 -33.30 -0.66
C GLU A 289 -8.68 -34.16 0.56
N LEU A 290 -7.66 -35.01 0.47
CA LEU A 290 -7.21 -35.88 1.58
C LEU A 290 -6.37 -35.16 2.63
N GLU A 291 -5.75 -34.05 2.23
CA GLU A 291 -4.94 -33.17 3.09
C GLU A 291 -5.74 -32.04 3.72
N LEU A 292 -7.09 -32.05 3.50
CA LEU A 292 -7.97 -30.97 3.91
C LEU A 292 -9.03 -31.47 4.89
N ASP A 293 -8.83 -31.17 6.18
CA ASP A 293 -9.82 -31.44 7.25
C ASP A 293 -10.36 -30.12 7.81
N VAL A 294 -11.56 -29.74 7.36
CA VAL A 294 -12.26 -28.51 7.80
C VAL A 294 -13.57 -28.90 8.45
N GLN A 295 -13.69 -28.66 9.74
CA GLN A 295 -14.80 -29.11 10.57
C GLN A 295 -15.71 -27.95 11.02
N THR A 296 -17.02 -28.22 11.11
CA THR A 296 -17.97 -27.28 11.74
C THR A 296 -18.08 -27.64 13.22
N GLY A 297 -17.64 -26.72 14.09
CA GLY A 297 -17.69 -26.95 15.54
C GLY A 297 -16.70 -26.10 16.30
N THR A 298 -16.69 -26.33 17.62
CA THR A 298 -15.78 -25.64 18.56
C THR A 298 -14.96 -26.63 19.38
N ASP A 299 -15.04 -27.92 19.10
CA ASP A 299 -14.33 -28.94 19.84
C ASP A 299 -12.95 -29.15 19.21
N LEU A 300 -11.98 -28.41 19.76
CA LEU A 300 -10.63 -28.36 19.21
C LEU A 300 -9.82 -29.63 19.55
N GLU A 301 -10.07 -30.26 20.67
CA GLU A 301 -9.21 -31.35 21.18
C GLU A 301 -9.40 -32.66 20.38
N GLU A 302 -10.59 -32.94 19.86
CA GLU A 302 -10.84 -34.17 19.08
C GLU A 302 -10.37 -34.07 17.62
N HIS A 303 -10.30 -32.85 17.05
CA HIS A 303 -10.06 -32.66 15.63
C HIS A 303 -8.62 -32.23 15.28
N PHE A 304 -7.91 -31.61 16.22
CA PHE A 304 -6.56 -31.10 15.99
C PHE A 304 -5.50 -32.06 16.54
N ALA A 305 -5.28 -33.16 15.85
CA ALA A 305 -4.22 -34.09 16.21
C ALA A 305 -2.86 -33.57 15.74
N ASP A 306 -1.99 -33.27 16.70
CA ASP A 306 -0.56 -32.99 16.51
C ASP A 306 -0.21 -31.97 15.40
N PRO A 307 -0.70 -30.71 15.44
CA PRO A 307 -0.30 -29.70 14.47
C PRO A 307 1.17 -29.31 14.66
N ASP A 308 1.86 -29.05 13.55
CA ASP A 308 3.22 -28.50 13.54
C ASP A 308 3.20 -26.99 13.70
N LEU A 309 2.16 -26.36 13.16
CA LEU A 309 1.98 -24.91 13.15
C LEU A 309 0.51 -24.55 13.37
N VAL A 310 0.26 -23.70 14.35
CA VAL A 310 -1.08 -23.11 14.57
C VAL A 310 -1.05 -21.63 14.20
N VAL A 311 -1.91 -21.18 13.31
CA VAL A 311 -2.09 -19.75 13.01
C VAL A 311 -3.56 -19.42 13.11
N THR A 312 -3.91 -18.52 14.01
CA THR A 312 -5.32 -18.25 14.27
C THR A 312 -5.56 -16.81 14.70
N GLN A 313 -6.79 -16.34 14.47
CA GLN A 313 -7.28 -15.07 14.96
C GLN A 313 -8.35 -15.32 16.01
N LEU A 314 -8.11 -14.85 17.24
CA LEU A 314 -9.07 -14.99 18.36
C LEU A 314 -10.44 -14.38 18.01
N PRO A 315 -11.55 -14.99 18.45
CA PRO A 315 -12.89 -14.42 18.34
C PRO A 315 -12.96 -13.06 19.03
N TYR A 316 -13.30 -12.00 18.30
CA TYR A 316 -13.42 -10.63 18.82
C TYR A 316 -14.16 -9.72 17.84
N ARG A 317 -15.17 -10.24 17.12
CA ARG A 317 -15.92 -9.49 16.11
C ARG A 317 -17.10 -8.74 16.75
N PRO A 318 -17.67 -7.74 16.06
CA PRO A 318 -19.00 -7.25 16.39
C PRO A 318 -20.01 -8.40 16.38
N GLY A 319 -20.72 -8.61 17.51
CA GLY A 319 -21.66 -9.72 17.69
C GLY A 319 -21.11 -10.94 18.43
N GLU A 320 -19.79 -11.05 18.61
CA GLU A 320 -19.15 -12.04 19.49
C GLU A 320 -18.90 -11.48 20.89
N ASP A 321 -18.54 -12.37 21.82
CA ASP A 321 -18.08 -11.93 23.14
C ASP A 321 -16.73 -11.23 23.01
N ARG A 322 -16.73 -9.93 23.26
CA ARG A 322 -15.55 -9.06 23.16
C ARG A 322 -14.92 -8.79 24.53
N SER A 323 -15.20 -9.64 25.50
CA SER A 323 -14.55 -9.53 26.80
C SER A 323 -13.09 -9.98 26.72
N VAL A 324 -12.25 -9.32 27.49
CA VAL A 324 -10.83 -9.67 27.63
C VAL A 324 -10.68 -11.12 28.14
N LEU A 325 -11.55 -11.53 29.05
CA LEU A 325 -11.52 -12.88 29.62
C LEU A 325 -11.84 -13.94 28.55
N ALA A 326 -12.87 -13.73 27.72
CA ALA A 326 -13.19 -14.65 26.63
C ALA A 326 -12.01 -14.80 25.65
N ALA A 327 -11.37 -13.70 25.24
CA ALA A 327 -10.21 -13.75 24.37
C ALA A 327 -9.04 -14.54 24.98
N LEU A 328 -8.77 -14.36 26.28
CA LEU A 328 -7.73 -15.12 26.98
C LEU A 328 -8.09 -16.59 27.18
N THR A 329 -9.38 -16.92 27.38
CA THR A 329 -9.85 -18.31 27.46
C THR A 329 -9.66 -19.02 26.11
N GLU A 330 -9.96 -18.35 25.00
CA GLU A 330 -9.69 -18.94 23.68
C GLU A 330 -8.18 -19.06 23.40
N LEU A 331 -7.37 -18.11 23.87
CA LEU A 331 -5.91 -18.26 23.81
C LEU A 331 -5.40 -19.46 24.62
N GLU A 332 -5.94 -19.71 25.80
CA GLU A 332 -5.63 -20.89 26.62
C GLU A 332 -5.99 -22.18 25.88
N ARG A 333 -7.16 -22.24 25.23
CA ARG A 333 -7.55 -23.40 24.40
C ARG A 333 -6.55 -23.64 23.25
N VAL A 334 -6.12 -22.59 22.57
CA VAL A 334 -5.07 -22.69 21.54
C VAL A 334 -3.78 -23.22 22.13
N ALA A 335 -3.38 -22.76 23.31
CA ALA A 335 -2.19 -23.22 23.99
C ALA A 335 -2.21 -24.73 24.33
N TYR A 336 -3.39 -25.30 24.60
CA TYR A 336 -3.54 -26.75 24.84
C TYR A 336 -3.31 -27.60 23.59
N LEU A 337 -3.47 -27.05 22.37
CA LEU A 337 -3.20 -27.77 21.13
C LEU A 337 -1.69 -27.94 20.87
N LEU A 338 -0.82 -27.17 21.55
CA LEU A 338 0.60 -27.19 21.31
C LEU A 338 1.25 -28.46 21.84
N ARG A 339 1.99 -29.14 20.97
CA ARG A 339 2.89 -30.26 21.31
C ARG A 339 4.34 -29.76 21.29
N PRO A 340 5.27 -30.54 21.86
CA PRO A 340 6.70 -30.22 21.73
C PRO A 340 7.11 -30.07 20.26
N GLY A 341 7.70 -28.93 19.91
CA GLY A 341 8.07 -28.58 18.54
C GLY A 341 7.01 -27.85 17.72
N CYS A 342 5.75 -27.78 18.20
CA CYS A 342 4.71 -26.95 17.59
C CYS A 342 4.93 -25.48 17.92
N THR A 343 4.66 -24.63 16.94
CA THR A 343 4.62 -23.16 17.10
C THR A 343 3.20 -22.64 16.84
N ALA A 344 2.74 -21.68 17.63
CA ALA A 344 1.51 -20.96 17.32
C ALA A 344 1.76 -19.47 17.12
N VAL A 345 1.05 -18.88 16.17
CA VAL A 345 0.97 -17.42 15.97
C VAL A 345 -0.49 -17.01 16.12
N VAL A 346 -0.78 -16.28 17.18
CA VAL A 346 -2.13 -15.94 17.58
C VAL A 346 -2.35 -14.43 17.45
N LEU A 347 -3.24 -14.03 16.55
CA LEU A 347 -3.67 -12.65 16.37
C LEU A 347 -4.89 -12.37 17.27
N GLY A 348 -4.83 -11.31 18.07
CA GLY A 348 -5.92 -10.97 18.97
C GLY A 348 -5.95 -9.49 19.35
N PRO A 349 -6.92 -9.09 20.22
CA PRO A 349 -7.03 -7.69 20.66
C PRO A 349 -5.90 -7.31 21.62
N ALA A 350 -5.31 -6.14 21.42
CA ALA A 350 -4.30 -5.61 22.33
C ALA A 350 -4.81 -5.43 23.76
N ASP A 351 -6.11 -5.17 23.94
CA ASP A 351 -6.75 -5.04 25.25
C ASP A 351 -6.61 -6.30 26.13
N ALA A 352 -6.55 -7.49 25.52
CA ALA A 352 -6.32 -8.75 26.22
C ALA A 352 -4.84 -9.14 26.23
N LEU A 353 -4.16 -8.98 25.08
CA LEU A 353 -2.84 -9.54 24.85
C LEU A 353 -1.69 -8.64 25.32
N VAL A 354 -1.89 -7.32 25.37
CA VAL A 354 -0.83 -6.35 25.64
C VAL A 354 -1.14 -5.40 26.79
N ASP A 355 -2.36 -4.83 26.82
CA ASP A 355 -2.70 -3.73 27.75
C ASP A 355 -2.77 -4.19 29.21
N GLU A 356 -2.81 -3.23 30.12
CA GLU A 356 -3.07 -3.47 31.54
C GLU A 356 -4.47 -4.06 31.77
N LEU A 357 -4.52 -5.16 32.49
CA LEU A 357 -5.74 -5.87 32.80
C LEU A 357 -6.39 -5.39 34.10
N LYS A 358 -7.66 -4.98 34.01
CA LYS A 358 -8.42 -4.49 35.17
C LYS A 358 -9.13 -5.64 35.91
N SER A 359 -9.43 -6.75 35.22
CA SER A 359 -10.05 -7.93 35.81
C SER A 359 -9.00 -8.82 36.46
N THR A 360 -9.20 -9.17 37.72
CA THR A 360 -8.32 -10.08 38.46
C THR A 360 -8.30 -11.46 37.81
N GLU A 361 -9.47 -11.96 37.34
CA GLU A 361 -9.59 -13.26 36.68
C GLU A 361 -8.81 -13.32 35.37
N ALA A 362 -8.97 -12.29 34.52
CA ALA A 362 -8.20 -12.16 33.28
C ALA A 362 -6.68 -12.05 33.56
N ALA A 363 -6.28 -11.31 34.60
CA ALA A 363 -4.89 -11.19 35.01
C ALA A 363 -4.32 -12.53 35.51
N GLN A 364 -5.11 -13.29 36.25
CA GLN A 364 -4.71 -14.63 36.71
C GLN A 364 -4.48 -15.58 35.52
N LEU A 365 -5.41 -15.61 34.57
CA LEU A 365 -5.31 -16.44 33.38
C LEU A 365 -4.07 -16.06 32.53
N ARG A 366 -3.87 -14.79 32.26
CA ARG A 366 -2.68 -14.32 31.51
C ARG A 366 -1.37 -14.64 32.25
N SER A 367 -1.32 -14.46 33.56
CA SER A 367 -0.15 -14.84 34.37
C SER A 367 0.08 -16.35 34.37
N ALA A 368 -0.98 -17.17 34.34
CA ALA A 368 -0.84 -18.63 34.25
C ALA A 368 -0.18 -19.03 32.92
N LEU A 369 -0.66 -18.51 31.79
CA LEU A 369 -0.08 -18.76 30.47
C LEU A 369 1.39 -18.34 30.39
N LEU A 370 1.78 -17.20 30.97
CA LEU A 370 3.17 -16.76 31.01
C LEU A 370 4.04 -17.72 31.84
N ARG A 371 3.54 -18.22 32.97
CA ARG A 371 4.25 -19.16 33.85
C ARG A 371 4.41 -20.57 33.28
N GLU A 372 3.54 -20.96 32.35
CA GLU A 372 3.69 -22.25 31.64
C GLU A 372 4.92 -22.28 30.71
N ASN A 373 5.60 -21.17 30.54
CA ASN A 373 6.79 -21.05 29.70
C ASN A 373 6.56 -21.45 28.23
N ILE A 374 5.37 -21.15 27.73
CA ILE A 374 4.97 -21.38 26.34
C ILE A 374 4.95 -20.09 25.51
N VAL A 375 4.89 -18.94 26.16
CA VAL A 375 4.84 -17.63 25.48
C VAL A 375 6.25 -17.25 25.05
N GLU A 376 6.48 -17.25 23.75
CA GLU A 376 7.76 -16.91 23.13
C GLU A 376 7.91 -15.40 22.97
N SER A 377 6.92 -14.76 22.32
CA SER A 377 6.89 -13.32 22.15
C SER A 377 5.50 -12.71 22.24
N VAL A 378 5.46 -11.43 22.61
CA VAL A 378 4.26 -10.58 22.62
C VAL A 378 4.55 -9.34 21.78
N ILE A 379 3.75 -9.09 20.75
CA ILE A 379 4.01 -8.05 19.77
C ILE A 379 2.79 -7.14 19.66
N ALA A 380 2.93 -5.87 20.05
CA ALA A 380 1.92 -4.86 19.78
C ALA A 380 2.02 -4.40 18.32
N LEU A 381 0.93 -4.48 17.56
CA LEU A 381 0.87 -4.15 16.13
C LEU A 381 0.27 -2.76 15.87
N PRO A 382 0.59 -2.11 14.74
CA PRO A 382 -0.07 -0.88 14.34
C PRO A 382 -1.55 -1.09 14.00
N GLY A 383 -2.35 -0.03 14.15
CA GLY A 383 -3.73 -0.02 13.67
C GLY A 383 -3.82 -0.12 12.14
N GLY A 384 -5.01 -0.52 11.64
CA GLY A 384 -5.28 -0.58 10.20
C GLY A 384 -4.82 -1.85 9.49
N VAL A 385 -4.13 -2.78 10.16
CA VAL A 385 -3.74 -4.08 9.58
C VAL A 385 -4.93 -5.04 9.39
N LEU A 386 -6.07 -4.72 9.98
CA LEU A 386 -7.39 -5.27 9.66
C LEU A 386 -8.22 -4.14 9.02
N PRO A 387 -8.28 -4.02 7.69
CA PRO A 387 -8.76 -2.83 6.99
C PRO A 387 -10.21 -2.45 7.29
N PHE A 388 -11.04 -3.46 7.59
CA PHE A 388 -12.46 -3.25 7.85
C PHE A 388 -12.82 -3.20 9.35
N ARG A 389 -11.81 -3.06 10.22
CA ARG A 389 -12.00 -2.88 11.68
C ARG A 389 -11.39 -1.56 12.15
N PRO A 390 -11.99 -0.41 11.82
CA PRO A 390 -11.47 0.89 12.27
C PRO A 390 -11.45 0.95 13.80
N GLY A 391 -10.33 1.44 14.36
CA GLY A 391 -10.12 1.56 15.81
C GLY A 391 -9.78 0.25 16.53
N TYR A 392 -9.71 -0.88 15.84
CA TYR A 392 -9.20 -2.12 16.41
C TYR A 392 -7.68 -2.02 16.57
N ARG A 393 -7.17 -2.35 17.76
CA ARG A 393 -5.75 -2.43 18.07
C ARG A 393 -5.35 -3.90 18.15
N PRO A 394 -4.67 -4.43 17.13
CA PRO A 394 -4.24 -5.82 17.11
C PRO A 394 -2.94 -6.04 17.87
N ALA A 395 -2.76 -7.27 18.32
CA ALA A 395 -1.50 -7.77 18.85
C ALA A 395 -1.29 -9.22 18.42
N LEU A 396 -0.05 -9.67 18.41
CA LEU A 396 0.34 -11.05 18.15
C LEU A 396 0.99 -11.67 19.39
N TRP A 397 0.65 -12.90 19.68
CA TRP A 397 1.45 -13.77 20.52
C TRP A 397 2.03 -14.88 19.68
N THR A 398 3.34 -15.15 19.86
CA THR A 398 3.93 -16.37 19.38
C THR A 398 4.13 -17.31 20.56
N LEU A 399 3.71 -18.56 20.39
CA LEU A 399 3.76 -19.59 21.43
C LEU A 399 4.58 -20.76 20.91
N THR A 400 5.34 -21.39 21.80
CA THR A 400 6.07 -22.63 21.50
C THR A 400 6.13 -23.49 22.74
N ARG A 401 5.99 -24.80 22.58
CA ARG A 401 6.14 -25.73 23.69
C ARG A 401 7.54 -26.37 23.67
N GLY A 402 8.29 -26.16 24.74
CA GLY A 402 9.69 -26.59 24.84
C GLY A 402 10.65 -25.55 24.25
N PRO A 403 10.63 -24.31 24.76
CA PRO A 403 11.55 -23.27 24.29
C PRO A 403 13.01 -23.70 24.52
N VAL A 404 13.92 -23.12 23.76
CA VAL A 404 15.38 -23.37 23.99
C VAL A 404 15.77 -22.88 25.39
N GLN A 405 16.74 -23.56 26.00
CA GLN A 405 17.16 -23.32 27.38
C GLN A 405 17.48 -21.83 27.68
N ALA A 406 18.01 -21.09 26.72
CA ALA A 406 18.31 -19.67 26.87
C ALA A 406 17.06 -18.78 26.98
N ALA A 407 15.95 -19.25 26.45
CA ALA A 407 14.65 -18.55 26.46
C ALA A 407 13.74 -18.94 27.64
N GLU A 408 14.09 -20.05 28.38
CA GLU A 408 13.30 -20.49 29.51
C GLU A 408 13.09 -19.39 30.56
N GLY A 409 11.83 -19.22 31.00
CA GLY A 409 11.43 -18.22 31.99
C GLY A 409 11.52 -16.79 31.51
N LYS A 410 11.62 -16.54 30.19
CA LYS A 410 11.71 -15.22 29.59
C LYS A 410 10.76 -15.08 28.40
N VAL A 411 10.37 -13.87 28.09
CA VAL A 411 9.50 -13.51 26.95
C VAL A 411 10.10 -12.34 26.20
N LEU A 412 10.05 -12.38 24.87
CA LEU A 412 10.38 -11.23 24.03
C LEU A 412 9.16 -10.33 23.91
N LEU A 413 9.19 -9.15 24.51
CA LEU A 413 8.16 -8.12 24.33
C LEU A 413 8.57 -7.17 23.23
N ALA A 414 7.71 -6.93 22.24
CA ALA A 414 7.96 -6.01 21.13
C ALA A 414 6.80 -5.04 20.94
N ASP A 415 7.10 -3.80 20.56
CA ASP A 415 6.10 -2.77 20.29
C ASP A 415 6.42 -2.07 18.97
N ILE A 416 5.58 -2.32 17.95
CA ILE A 416 5.60 -1.64 16.67
C ILE A 416 4.28 -0.91 16.39
N SER A 417 3.48 -0.64 17.44
CA SER A 417 2.16 -0.01 17.30
C SER A 417 2.20 1.39 16.69
N SER A 418 3.31 2.09 16.81
CA SER A 418 3.57 3.41 16.22
C SER A 418 4.28 3.38 14.86
N GLU A 419 4.73 2.21 14.42
CA GLU A 419 5.48 2.03 13.18
C GLU A 419 4.55 1.71 12.01
N GLN A 420 5.02 1.97 10.78
CA GLN A 420 4.39 1.42 9.59
C GLN A 420 5.01 0.05 9.28
N LEU A 421 4.20 -0.94 8.91
CA LEU A 421 4.68 -2.29 8.53
C LEU A 421 5.41 -2.29 7.18
N THR A 422 6.46 -1.46 7.06
CA THR A 422 7.33 -1.48 5.88
C THR A 422 8.08 -2.82 5.77
N PRO A 423 8.58 -3.20 4.58
CA PRO A 423 9.37 -4.42 4.42
C PRO A 423 10.55 -4.52 5.40
N GLY A 424 11.23 -3.39 5.67
CA GLY A 424 12.35 -3.35 6.60
C GLY A 424 11.94 -3.57 8.07
N VAL A 425 10.77 -3.06 8.49
CA VAL A 425 10.23 -3.30 9.85
C VAL A 425 9.86 -4.76 10.02
N ARG A 426 9.13 -5.33 9.05
CA ARG A 426 8.71 -6.74 9.09
C ARG A 426 9.90 -7.70 9.14
N MET A 427 10.86 -7.50 8.25
CA MET A 427 12.06 -8.35 8.17
C MET A 427 12.85 -8.33 9.49
N ARG A 428 13.10 -7.16 10.07
CA ARG A 428 13.84 -7.06 11.34
C ARG A 428 13.10 -7.66 12.52
N LEU A 429 11.79 -7.43 12.61
CA LEU A 429 10.97 -8.01 13.67
C LEU A 429 10.93 -9.54 13.55
N ALA A 430 10.73 -10.07 12.34
CA ALA A 430 10.74 -11.51 12.11
C ALA A 430 12.13 -12.12 12.43
N GLU A 431 13.21 -11.49 11.99
CA GLU A 431 14.57 -11.90 12.32
C GLU A 431 14.78 -11.97 13.84
N ASP A 432 14.39 -10.94 14.59
CA ASP A 432 14.49 -10.91 16.05
C ASP A 432 13.70 -12.06 16.69
N VAL A 433 12.46 -12.32 16.24
CA VAL A 433 11.61 -13.40 16.79
C VAL A 433 12.18 -14.77 16.45
N LEU A 434 12.65 -14.98 15.23
CA LEU A 434 13.20 -16.28 14.80
C LEU A 434 14.53 -16.58 15.49
N LEU A 435 15.42 -15.60 15.64
CA LEU A 435 16.65 -15.75 16.42
C LEU A 435 16.37 -16.03 17.89
N TRP A 436 15.34 -15.37 18.45
CA TRP A 436 14.88 -15.65 19.80
C TRP A 436 14.37 -17.07 19.95
N ARG A 437 13.56 -17.56 19.00
CA ARG A 437 13.04 -18.92 18.95
C ARG A 437 14.15 -19.97 18.84
N ALA A 438 15.09 -19.75 17.93
CA ALA A 438 16.14 -20.73 17.62
C ALA A 438 17.20 -20.82 18.69
N GLU A 439 17.65 -19.71 19.28
CA GLU A 439 18.87 -19.66 20.11
C GLU A 439 18.68 -18.84 21.40
N GLY A 440 17.56 -18.16 21.60
CA GLY A 440 17.35 -17.27 22.75
C GLY A 440 18.40 -16.16 22.82
N PHE A 441 18.86 -15.68 21.64
CA PHE A 441 19.97 -14.75 21.43
C PHE A 441 21.31 -15.22 22.00
N ARG A 442 21.50 -16.53 22.19
CA ARG A 442 22.76 -17.09 22.72
C ARG A 442 23.89 -16.96 21.69
N GLY A 443 25.05 -16.49 22.11
CA GLY A 443 26.21 -16.32 21.22
C GLY A 443 26.19 -15.06 20.34
N LEU A 444 25.13 -14.25 20.42
CA LEU A 444 25.04 -12.97 19.77
C LEU A 444 25.36 -11.86 20.78
N ASP A 445 26.62 -11.82 21.25
CA ASP A 445 27.10 -10.76 22.16
C ASP A 445 26.87 -9.39 21.50
N GLY A 446 25.93 -8.60 22.06
CA GLY A 446 25.56 -7.28 21.57
C GLY A 446 24.37 -7.23 20.62
N HIS A 447 23.67 -8.34 20.36
CA HIS A 447 22.39 -8.27 19.64
C HIS A 447 21.34 -7.58 20.53
N ASP A 448 20.90 -6.42 20.13
CA ASP A 448 19.84 -5.63 20.79
C ASP A 448 18.63 -5.57 19.86
N PRO A 449 17.54 -6.31 20.15
CA PRO A 449 16.34 -6.29 19.34
C PRO A 449 15.82 -4.87 19.19
N ARG A 450 15.61 -4.43 17.96
CA ARG A 450 15.28 -3.01 17.68
C ARG A 450 13.94 -2.59 18.26
N TYR A 451 12.95 -3.48 18.18
CA TYR A 451 11.57 -3.19 18.55
C TYR A 451 11.15 -3.87 19.85
N GLY A 452 12.01 -4.68 20.43
CA GLY A 452 11.68 -5.52 21.57
C GLY A 452 12.71 -5.51 22.68
N ARG A 453 12.34 -6.17 23.78
CA ARG A 453 13.21 -6.46 24.93
C ARG A 453 12.84 -7.81 25.50
N VAL A 454 13.84 -8.56 25.90
CA VAL A 454 13.66 -9.80 26.62
C VAL A 454 13.40 -9.51 28.10
N VAL A 455 12.30 -10.00 28.61
CA VAL A 455 11.87 -9.77 30.00
C VAL A 455 11.68 -11.09 30.72
N PRO A 456 12.21 -11.26 31.94
CA PRO A 456 11.93 -12.43 32.77
C PRO A 456 10.43 -12.51 33.11
N VAL A 457 9.83 -13.68 32.98
CA VAL A 457 8.43 -13.94 33.39
C VAL A 457 8.19 -13.57 34.85
N ALA A 458 9.17 -13.78 35.73
CA ALA A 458 9.10 -13.41 37.14
C ALA A 458 8.89 -11.90 37.37
N ASP A 459 9.38 -11.06 36.45
CA ASP A 459 9.17 -9.60 36.54
C ASP A 459 7.76 -9.22 36.09
N LEU A 460 7.23 -9.89 35.07
CA LEU A 460 5.85 -9.73 34.60
C LEU A 460 4.84 -10.23 35.63
N ASP A 461 5.14 -11.33 36.30
CA ASP A 461 4.30 -11.90 37.35
C ASP A 461 4.25 -11.00 38.61
N ARG A 462 5.36 -10.31 38.93
CA ARG A 462 5.37 -9.27 39.99
C ARG A 462 4.52 -8.04 39.63
N ALA A 463 4.47 -7.69 38.35
CA ALA A 463 3.60 -6.62 37.82
C ALA A 463 2.21 -7.13 37.47
N PHE A 464 1.65 -8.02 38.27
CA PHE A 464 0.41 -8.75 38.07
C PHE A 464 -0.68 -7.97 37.30
N GLY A 465 -1.02 -8.43 36.11
CA GLY A 465 -1.97 -7.75 35.22
C GLY A 465 -1.42 -6.50 34.51
N GLY A 466 -0.15 -6.15 34.73
CA GLY A 466 0.49 -5.01 34.06
C GLY A 466 0.62 -5.17 32.55
N PRO A 467 0.93 -4.09 31.81
CA PRO A 467 1.05 -4.15 30.36
C PRO A 467 2.24 -5.01 29.92
N LEU A 468 2.08 -5.74 28.82
CA LEU A 468 3.13 -6.55 28.19
C LEU A 468 3.80 -5.75 27.05
N THR A 469 4.33 -4.59 27.38
CA THR A 469 5.11 -3.75 26.48
C THR A 469 6.60 -3.79 26.88
N PRO A 470 7.52 -3.58 25.94
CA PRO A 470 8.92 -3.48 26.27
C PRO A 470 9.14 -2.45 27.39
N PRO A 471 9.84 -2.80 28.47
CA PRO A 471 10.15 -1.82 29.49
C PRO A 471 10.99 -0.70 28.88
N ALA A 472 10.78 0.52 29.36
CA ALA A 472 11.65 1.63 29.01
C ALA A 472 13.11 1.23 29.29
N PRO A 473 14.05 1.51 28.39
CA PRO A 473 15.45 1.15 28.62
C PRO A 473 15.89 1.77 29.93
N PRO A 474 16.63 1.01 30.79
CA PRO A 474 17.13 1.55 32.04
C PRO A 474 18.00 2.78 31.77
N ALA A 475 18.05 3.74 32.71
CA ALA A 475 18.81 4.96 32.52
C ALA A 475 20.28 4.70 32.10
N SER A 476 20.85 3.57 32.47
CA SER A 476 22.18 3.14 32.03
C SER A 476 22.23 2.68 30.55
N ALA A 477 21.14 2.19 29.99
CA ALA A 477 21.06 1.79 28.57
C ALA A 477 20.70 2.97 27.67
N ILE A 478 20.18 4.08 28.23
CA ILE A 478 20.04 5.36 27.56
C ILE A 478 21.42 5.95 27.20
N TRP A 479 22.48 5.49 27.83
CA TRP A 479 23.88 5.82 27.51
C TRP A 479 24.45 5.00 26.33
N SER A 480 23.61 4.68 25.34
CA SER A 480 24.09 4.20 24.03
C SER A 480 24.98 5.27 23.37
N ASP A 481 25.84 4.89 22.43
CA ASP A 481 26.79 5.79 21.73
C ASP A 481 26.12 7.09 21.25
N LYS A 482 24.89 7.02 20.78
CA LYS A 482 24.11 8.21 20.35
C LYS A 482 23.81 9.20 21.48
N VAL A 483 23.71 8.75 22.72
CA VAL A 483 23.45 9.60 23.88
C VAL A 483 24.75 10.18 24.41
N THR A 484 25.82 9.41 24.43
CA THR A 484 27.16 9.89 24.79
C THR A 484 27.69 10.91 23.76
N GLU A 485 27.35 10.75 22.48
CA GLU A 485 27.70 11.68 21.40
C GLU A 485 26.86 12.97 21.40
N ARG A 486 25.67 12.98 22.04
CA ARG A 486 24.76 14.12 22.00
C ARG A 486 25.36 15.46 22.41
N PRO A 487 26.17 15.58 23.50
CA PRO A 487 26.86 16.83 23.81
C PRO A 487 27.81 17.29 22.70
N ALA A 488 28.47 16.34 22.02
CA ALA A 488 29.34 16.62 20.87
C ALA A 488 28.53 17.10 19.67
N LEU A 489 27.41 16.48 19.39
CA LEU A 489 26.50 16.86 18.31
C LEU A 489 25.88 18.26 18.55
N ILE A 490 25.56 18.59 19.81
CA ILE A 490 25.10 19.94 20.16
C ILE A 490 26.22 20.95 19.95
N ALA A 491 27.44 20.66 20.43
CA ALA A 491 28.59 21.54 20.23
C ALA A 491 28.90 21.74 18.72
N GLU A 492 28.73 20.71 17.92
CA GLU A 492 28.87 20.81 16.46
C GLU A 492 27.78 21.66 15.83
N ALA A 493 26.53 21.54 16.25
CA ALA A 493 25.43 22.37 15.79
C ALA A 493 25.63 23.85 16.22
N GLU A 494 26.09 24.08 17.44
CA GLU A 494 26.48 25.44 17.91
C GLU A 494 27.62 26.02 17.10
N ALA A 495 28.67 25.25 16.80
CA ALA A 495 29.78 25.68 15.97
C ALA A 495 29.37 25.96 14.52
N ARG A 496 28.37 25.21 13.98
CA ARG A 496 27.74 25.52 12.67
C ARG A 496 26.97 26.83 12.74
N LEU A 497 26.24 27.09 13.81
CA LEU A 497 25.50 28.32 14.02
C LEU A 497 26.45 29.52 14.13
N GLU A 498 27.55 29.40 14.88
CA GLU A 498 28.58 30.43 14.99
C GLU A 498 29.20 30.74 13.62
N ARG A 499 29.57 29.74 12.83
CA ARG A 499 30.11 29.89 11.45
C ARG A 499 29.08 30.58 10.55
N ALA A 500 27.84 30.10 10.50
CA ALA A 500 26.79 30.70 9.69
C ALA A 500 26.50 32.18 10.10
N THR A 501 26.62 32.47 11.41
CA THR A 501 26.47 33.84 11.92
C THR A 501 27.65 34.74 11.51
N ALA A 502 28.87 34.21 11.56
CA ALA A 502 30.05 34.92 11.10
C ALA A 502 30.01 35.19 9.58
N ASP A 503 29.63 34.19 8.80
CA ASP A 503 29.46 34.32 7.34
C ASP A 503 28.44 35.39 6.97
N THR A 504 27.32 35.45 7.71
CA THR A 504 26.28 36.48 7.51
C THR A 504 26.83 37.87 7.86
N ARG A 505 27.54 38.03 8.98
CA ARG A 505 28.13 39.31 9.36
C ARG A 505 29.18 39.76 8.35
N THR A 506 30.08 38.88 7.94
CA THR A 506 31.07 39.18 6.93
C THR A 506 30.42 39.63 5.62
N TYR A 507 29.38 38.97 5.21
CA TYR A 507 28.64 39.33 4.00
C TYR A 507 27.93 40.67 4.14
N GLU A 508 27.34 40.99 5.32
CA GLU A 508 26.70 42.28 5.61
C GLU A 508 27.74 43.43 5.71
N ASP A 509 28.91 43.15 6.25
CA ASP A 509 30.00 44.14 6.32
C ASP A 509 30.55 44.49 4.94
N GLU A 510 30.62 43.48 4.02
CA GLU A 510 31.10 43.69 2.66
C GLU A 510 30.05 44.36 1.74
N GLN A 511 28.81 43.91 1.79
CA GLN A 511 27.74 44.34 0.88
C GLN A 511 26.82 45.40 1.47
N GLY A 512 26.93 45.66 2.76
CA GLY A 512 26.02 46.53 3.53
C GLY A 512 24.64 45.90 3.77
N PRO A 513 23.76 46.64 4.47
CA PRO A 513 22.41 46.17 4.73
C PRO A 513 21.62 46.00 3.41
N TYR A 514 20.73 44.99 3.36
CA TYR A 514 19.89 44.79 2.19
C TYR A 514 19.07 46.04 1.83
N ARG A 515 19.26 46.53 0.60
CA ARG A 515 18.50 47.63 0.04
C ARG A 515 18.05 47.28 -1.37
N GLY A 516 16.78 47.03 -1.56
CA GLY A 516 16.21 46.62 -2.82
C GLY A 516 16.30 47.67 -3.95
N ALA A 517 16.82 48.85 -3.73
CA ALA A 517 17.00 49.93 -4.70
C ALA A 517 15.83 50.08 -5.71
N VAL A 518 14.59 49.83 -5.26
CA VAL A 518 13.41 49.79 -6.13
C VAL A 518 12.84 51.21 -6.25
N LEU A 519 12.70 51.67 -7.49
CA LEU A 519 12.16 52.96 -7.78
C LEU A 519 10.81 52.85 -8.51
N ARG A 520 9.93 53.82 -8.30
CA ARG A 520 8.68 53.91 -9.10
C ARG A 520 9.08 54.18 -10.55
N ARG A 521 8.56 53.33 -11.48
CA ARG A 521 8.77 53.57 -12.92
C ARG A 521 8.11 54.87 -13.33
N VAL A 522 8.92 55.71 -14.00
CA VAL A 522 8.45 56.94 -14.62
C VAL A 522 8.42 56.72 -16.14
N GLY A 523 7.29 56.94 -16.80
CA GLY A 523 7.14 56.75 -18.23
C GLY A 523 6.27 55.53 -18.63
N ARG A 524 6.47 55.02 -19.84
CA ARG A 524 5.65 53.95 -20.42
C ARG A 524 5.94 52.62 -19.76
N LEU A 525 4.89 51.84 -19.48
CA LEU A 525 5.03 50.48 -18.97
C LEU A 525 5.66 49.59 -20.06
N PRO A 526 6.44 48.57 -19.69
CA PRO A 526 7.00 47.63 -20.63
C PRO A 526 5.89 46.89 -21.36
N GLU A 527 6.12 46.60 -22.63
CA GLU A 527 5.21 45.81 -23.41
C GLU A 527 5.09 44.39 -22.80
N ARG A 528 3.89 43.84 -22.92
CA ARG A 528 3.70 42.46 -22.44
C ARG A 528 3.83 41.49 -23.60
N THR A 529 4.60 40.45 -23.38
CA THR A 529 4.74 39.32 -24.30
C THR A 529 4.25 38.04 -23.67
N THR A 530 3.80 37.07 -24.43
CA THR A 530 3.43 35.75 -23.87
C THR A 530 4.65 34.82 -23.87
N LEU A 531 4.69 33.89 -22.93
CA LEU A 531 5.76 32.87 -22.91
C LEU A 531 5.78 32.10 -24.24
N GLY A 532 4.64 31.85 -24.88
CA GLY A 532 4.54 31.22 -26.19
C GLY A 532 5.30 32.01 -27.28
N LYS A 533 5.25 33.36 -27.25
CA LYS A 533 6.05 34.19 -28.17
C LYS A 533 7.54 34.09 -27.89
N LEU A 534 7.96 34.00 -26.60
CA LEU A 534 9.36 33.78 -26.25
C LEU A 534 9.88 32.43 -26.74
N ILE A 535 9.04 31.39 -26.65
CA ILE A 535 9.37 30.04 -27.18
C ILE A 535 9.46 30.09 -28.72
N THR A 536 8.50 30.73 -29.40
CA THR A 536 8.52 30.88 -30.87
C THR A 536 9.74 31.66 -31.34
N ALA A 537 10.14 32.71 -30.59
CA ALA A 537 11.32 33.50 -30.86
C ALA A 537 12.66 32.80 -30.47
N ARG A 538 12.61 31.55 -30.00
CA ARG A 538 13.76 30.76 -29.53
C ARG A 538 14.57 31.43 -28.40
N ARG A 539 13.94 32.32 -27.63
CA ARG A 539 14.54 32.89 -26.41
C ARG A 539 14.46 31.93 -25.23
N VAL A 540 13.48 31.06 -25.27
CA VAL A 540 13.25 29.97 -24.28
C VAL A 540 12.92 28.70 -25.04
N THR A 541 13.51 27.59 -24.66
CA THR A 541 13.19 26.26 -25.18
C THR A 541 12.43 25.48 -24.13
N ARG A 542 11.36 24.81 -24.54
CA ARG A 542 10.59 23.95 -23.64
C ARG A 542 10.96 22.49 -23.85
N LEU A 543 11.35 21.81 -22.77
CA LEU A 543 11.65 20.38 -22.76
C LEU A 543 10.58 19.61 -21.96
N PRO A 544 10.27 18.38 -22.35
CA PRO A 544 9.29 17.56 -21.64
C PRO A 544 9.86 17.00 -20.33
N GLY A 545 8.99 16.72 -19.36
CA GLY A 545 9.31 15.82 -18.25
C GLY A 545 9.04 14.36 -18.63
N HIS A 546 9.66 13.46 -17.93
CA HIS A 546 9.63 12.02 -18.18
C HIS A 546 8.73 11.31 -17.16
N ARG A 547 8.01 10.26 -17.59
CA ARG A 547 7.28 9.40 -16.66
C ARG A 547 8.28 8.45 -16.02
N ILE A 548 8.50 8.61 -14.72
CA ILE A 548 9.37 7.76 -13.92
C ILE A 548 8.48 6.96 -12.97
N ASP A 549 8.73 5.67 -12.90
CA ASP A 549 8.01 4.75 -12.00
C ASP A 549 8.52 4.96 -10.56
N GLU A 550 7.61 5.08 -9.59
CA GLU A 550 7.97 5.30 -8.19
C GLU A 550 8.86 4.18 -7.61
N LYS A 551 8.71 2.94 -8.09
CA LYS A 551 9.57 1.82 -7.67
C LYS A 551 11.04 1.99 -8.03
N HIS A 552 11.37 2.87 -8.98
CA HIS A 552 12.72 3.17 -9.41
C HIS A 552 13.36 4.35 -8.66
N LEU A 553 12.61 4.95 -7.73
CA LEU A 553 13.06 6.08 -6.93
C LEU A 553 13.67 5.58 -5.61
N THR A 554 14.85 6.09 -5.30
CA THR A 554 15.60 5.77 -4.07
C THR A 554 16.06 7.05 -3.39
N ARG A 555 16.59 6.97 -2.18
CA ARG A 555 17.27 8.11 -1.53
C ARG A 555 18.74 8.23 -1.91
N ASP A 556 19.35 7.12 -2.31
CA ASP A 556 20.79 6.99 -2.54
C ASP A 556 21.18 6.98 -4.04
N GLY A 557 20.23 7.35 -4.93
CA GLY A 557 20.46 7.41 -6.37
C GLY A 557 21.47 8.53 -6.78
N HIS A 558 21.94 8.49 -8.02
CA HIS A 558 22.92 9.45 -8.54
C HIS A 558 22.30 10.77 -8.99
N HIS A 559 21.11 10.72 -9.61
CA HIS A 559 20.42 11.90 -10.15
C HIS A 559 19.23 12.28 -9.29
N THR A 560 19.12 13.56 -8.97
CA THR A 560 17.95 14.12 -8.28
C THR A 560 16.74 14.09 -9.20
N VAL A 561 15.57 13.75 -8.65
CA VAL A 561 14.30 13.77 -9.39
C VAL A 561 13.49 14.99 -8.98
N LEU A 562 13.14 15.83 -9.95
CA LEU A 562 12.35 17.03 -9.77
C LEU A 562 10.93 16.80 -10.29
N GLY A 563 10.00 16.54 -9.40
CA GLY A 563 8.58 16.40 -9.67
C GLY A 563 7.75 17.57 -9.11
N PRO A 564 6.42 17.52 -9.23
CA PRO A 564 5.54 18.57 -8.70
C PRO A 564 5.73 18.86 -7.22
N GLU A 565 6.00 17.85 -6.42
CA GLU A 565 6.15 17.96 -4.95
C GLU A 565 7.40 18.75 -4.58
N GLU A 566 8.54 18.47 -5.24
CA GLU A 566 9.77 19.21 -5.04
C GLU A 566 9.65 20.67 -5.51
N ILE A 567 9.01 20.87 -6.68
CA ILE A 567 8.84 22.21 -7.26
C ILE A 567 7.88 23.08 -6.44
N THR A 568 6.88 22.48 -5.79
CA THR A 568 5.95 23.22 -4.92
C THR A 568 6.45 23.36 -3.49
N GLY A 569 7.57 22.71 -3.13
CA GLY A 569 8.14 22.70 -1.79
C GLY A 569 7.41 21.79 -0.80
N GLU A 570 6.56 20.88 -1.29
CA GLU A 570 5.87 19.89 -0.47
C GLU A 570 6.82 18.76 -0.05
N ARG A 571 7.88 18.56 -0.83
CA ARG A 571 8.96 17.61 -0.55
C ARG A 571 10.31 18.30 -0.76
N PRO A 572 11.31 18.04 0.10
CA PRO A 572 12.67 18.54 -0.11
C PRO A 572 13.28 18.06 -1.44
N VAL A 573 14.01 18.93 -2.09
CA VAL A 573 14.80 18.56 -3.29
C VAL A 573 15.93 17.63 -2.86
N GLY A 574 16.05 16.49 -3.54
CA GLY A 574 17.05 15.47 -3.24
C GLY A 574 16.56 14.26 -2.45
N ASP A 575 15.33 14.29 -1.91
CA ASP A 575 14.71 13.14 -1.23
C ASP A 575 14.41 11.99 -2.20
N ARG A 576 14.08 12.31 -3.45
CA ARG A 576 13.90 11.34 -4.51
C ARG A 576 15.06 11.43 -5.50
N ARG A 577 15.69 10.30 -5.69
CA ARG A 577 16.82 10.16 -6.61
C ARG A 577 16.66 8.90 -7.45
N ILE A 578 17.34 8.82 -8.57
CA ILE A 578 17.35 7.66 -9.44
C ILE A 578 18.78 7.21 -9.72
N ASP A 579 19.00 5.89 -9.79
CA ASP A 579 20.29 5.34 -10.13
C ASP A 579 20.65 5.62 -11.59
N ARG A 580 21.92 5.89 -11.85
CA ARG A 580 22.41 6.23 -13.19
C ARG A 580 22.28 5.09 -14.19
N LEU A 581 22.52 3.85 -13.77
CA LEU A 581 22.45 2.69 -14.66
C LEU A 581 20.99 2.38 -14.99
N LEU A 582 20.13 2.46 -13.98
CA LEU A 582 18.70 2.27 -14.16
C LEU A 582 18.08 3.36 -15.06
N LEU A 583 18.51 4.62 -14.88
CA LEU A 583 18.08 5.71 -15.75
C LEU A 583 18.47 5.45 -17.22
N ALA A 584 19.70 5.00 -17.46
CA ALA A 584 20.18 4.71 -18.80
C ALA A 584 19.50 3.48 -19.42
N ALA A 585 19.14 2.48 -18.63
CA ALA A 585 18.52 1.24 -19.11
C ALA A 585 17.03 1.40 -19.42
N GLU A 586 16.29 2.04 -18.51
CA GLU A 586 14.81 2.08 -18.57
C GLU A 586 14.28 3.40 -19.16
N TYR A 587 15.09 4.46 -19.15
CA TYR A 587 14.68 5.81 -19.54
C TYR A 587 15.64 6.45 -20.53
N GLU A 588 16.05 5.73 -21.55
CA GLU A 588 17.04 6.15 -22.57
C GLU A 588 16.78 7.55 -23.17
N ARG A 589 15.51 7.96 -23.21
CA ARG A 589 15.09 9.28 -23.74
C ARG A 589 15.02 10.38 -22.67
N ALA A 590 15.33 10.06 -21.41
CA ALA A 590 15.30 11.06 -20.35
C ALA A 590 16.48 12.02 -20.50
N ALA A 591 16.17 13.28 -20.77
CA ALA A 591 17.17 14.32 -20.78
C ALA A 591 17.41 14.83 -19.37
N LEU A 592 18.67 14.99 -18.99
CA LEU A 592 19.06 15.65 -17.75
C LEU A 592 18.95 17.18 -17.92
N THR A 593 18.67 17.86 -16.81
CA THR A 593 18.70 19.32 -16.76
C THR A 593 20.13 19.83 -16.92
N GLU A 594 20.25 21.05 -17.44
CA GLU A 594 21.48 21.82 -17.44
C GLU A 594 21.44 22.87 -16.30
N PRO A 595 22.61 23.31 -15.80
CA PRO A 595 22.64 24.35 -14.78
C PRO A 595 21.88 25.61 -15.24
N GLY A 596 20.92 26.06 -14.42
CA GLY A 596 20.07 27.19 -14.72
C GLY A 596 18.77 26.85 -15.43
N ASP A 597 18.45 25.59 -15.69
CA ASP A 597 17.15 25.21 -16.21
C ASP A 597 16.02 25.59 -15.23
N VAL A 598 14.94 26.15 -15.75
CA VAL A 598 13.77 26.53 -14.96
C VAL A 598 12.74 25.41 -15.05
N VAL A 599 12.55 24.69 -13.98
CA VAL A 599 11.57 23.58 -13.89
C VAL A 599 10.25 24.12 -13.38
N TYR A 600 9.15 23.76 -14.03
CA TYR A 600 7.83 24.21 -13.63
C TYR A 600 6.78 23.09 -13.62
N THR A 601 5.77 23.25 -12.78
CA THR A 601 4.54 22.45 -12.78
C THR A 601 3.32 23.34 -12.80
N LEU A 602 2.21 22.86 -13.39
CA LEU A 602 0.92 23.54 -13.38
C LEU A 602 -0.10 22.84 -12.45
N ALA A 603 0.23 21.67 -11.96
CA ALA A 603 -0.62 20.86 -11.09
C ALA A 603 0.16 20.42 -9.84
N PRO A 604 -0.44 20.47 -8.65
CA PRO A 604 -1.77 20.97 -8.32
C PRO A 604 -1.89 22.52 -8.43
N ARG A 605 -0.75 23.22 -8.37
CA ARG A 605 -0.64 24.68 -8.53
C ARG A 605 0.57 25.03 -9.38
N LEU A 606 0.65 26.27 -9.87
CA LEU A 606 1.87 26.73 -10.50
C LEU A 606 3.02 26.74 -9.47
N GLY A 607 3.99 25.89 -9.69
CA GLY A 607 5.28 25.88 -9.04
C GLY A 607 6.38 26.19 -10.05
N VAL A 608 7.43 26.86 -9.62
CA VAL A 608 8.62 27.17 -10.45
C VAL A 608 9.85 27.01 -9.57
N TYR A 609 10.85 26.32 -10.11
CA TYR A 609 12.13 26.05 -9.45
C TYR A 609 13.27 26.26 -10.44
N VAL A 610 14.38 26.85 -9.99
CA VAL A 610 15.59 26.96 -10.81
C VAL A 610 16.56 25.89 -10.38
N ASP A 611 16.90 24.99 -11.30
CA ASP A 611 17.92 23.98 -11.06
C ASP A 611 19.31 24.58 -11.29
N HIS A 612 19.93 25.01 -10.17
CA HIS A 612 21.23 25.68 -10.24
C HIS A 612 22.39 24.73 -10.57
N ASP A 613 22.29 23.49 -10.12
CA ASP A 613 23.34 22.49 -10.26
C ASP A 613 23.23 21.69 -11.57
N GLY A 614 22.01 21.55 -12.07
CA GLY A 614 21.72 20.70 -13.23
C GLY A 614 21.80 19.21 -12.89
N PHE A 615 21.86 18.38 -13.93
CA PHE A 615 21.95 16.91 -13.85
C PHE A 615 20.77 16.25 -13.12
N SER A 616 19.67 16.93 -12.99
CA SER A 616 18.42 16.40 -12.43
C SER A 616 17.54 15.79 -13.52
N VAL A 617 16.69 14.83 -13.14
CA VAL A 617 15.66 14.25 -14.00
C VAL A 617 14.32 14.88 -13.66
N VAL A 618 13.62 15.41 -14.66
CA VAL A 618 12.33 16.06 -14.45
C VAL A 618 11.19 15.05 -14.65
N ALA A 619 10.44 14.79 -13.58
CA ALA A 619 9.32 13.86 -13.59
C ALA A 619 8.03 14.53 -14.09
N PHE A 620 7.34 13.90 -15.06
CA PHE A 620 6.02 14.32 -15.50
C PHE A 620 5.02 14.39 -14.31
N PRO A 621 4.16 15.41 -14.20
CA PRO A 621 3.80 16.43 -15.21
C PRO A 621 4.68 17.71 -15.21
N ALA A 622 5.76 17.75 -14.41
CA ALA A 622 6.69 18.87 -14.47
C ALA A 622 7.41 18.93 -15.84
N ARG A 623 7.90 20.09 -16.20
CA ARG A 623 8.60 20.36 -17.47
C ARG A 623 9.68 21.39 -17.28
N VAL A 624 10.57 21.51 -18.26
CA VAL A 624 11.72 22.42 -18.24
C VAL A 624 11.52 23.56 -19.22
N LEU A 625 11.96 24.74 -18.81
CA LEU A 625 12.19 25.90 -19.68
C LEU A 625 13.67 26.25 -19.63
N ARG A 626 14.37 26.08 -20.73
CA ARG A 626 15.76 26.44 -20.88
C ARG A 626 15.89 27.79 -21.55
N VAL A 627 16.56 28.70 -20.90
CA VAL A 627 16.81 30.04 -21.44
C VAL A 627 17.94 29.98 -22.44
N ASN A 628 17.79 30.63 -23.60
CA ASN A 628 18.83 30.77 -24.56
C ASN A 628 19.66 32.04 -24.26
N ALA A 629 20.88 31.86 -23.78
CA ALA A 629 21.78 32.93 -23.44
C ALA A 629 22.25 33.75 -24.68
N ASP A 630 22.27 33.12 -25.85
CA ASP A 630 22.73 33.75 -27.11
C ASP A 630 21.60 34.52 -27.84
N ALA A 631 20.43 34.59 -27.24
CA ALA A 631 19.30 35.32 -27.82
C ALA A 631 19.61 36.83 -27.87
N ARG A 632 19.11 37.50 -28.91
CA ARG A 632 19.31 38.94 -29.09
C ARG A 632 18.82 39.82 -27.91
N ARG A 633 17.89 39.31 -27.11
CA ARG A 633 17.40 39.87 -25.84
C ARG A 633 17.35 38.74 -24.81
N PRO A 634 18.47 38.41 -24.19
CA PRO A 634 18.52 37.27 -23.26
C PRO A 634 17.67 37.56 -22.00
N LEU A 635 17.04 36.52 -21.49
CA LEU A 635 16.52 36.46 -20.14
C LEU A 635 17.54 35.70 -19.28
N THR A 636 17.45 35.85 -17.97
CA THR A 636 18.17 34.95 -17.06
C THR A 636 17.18 33.93 -16.46
N PRO A 637 17.65 32.76 -16.05
CA PRO A 637 16.81 31.77 -15.40
C PRO A 637 16.04 32.30 -14.16
N ARG A 638 16.74 33.05 -13.29
CA ARG A 638 16.14 33.66 -12.10
C ARG A 638 15.03 34.64 -12.44
N VAL A 639 15.29 35.52 -13.40
CA VAL A 639 14.29 36.51 -13.84
C VAL A 639 13.07 35.80 -14.45
N LEU A 640 13.28 34.78 -15.31
CA LEU A 640 12.19 34.01 -15.87
C LEU A 640 11.36 33.33 -14.78
N ALA A 641 12.01 32.67 -13.82
CA ALA A 641 11.35 31.99 -12.71
C ALA A 641 10.53 32.97 -11.83
N ALA A 642 11.14 34.12 -11.47
CA ALA A 642 10.48 35.15 -10.69
C ALA A 642 9.25 35.75 -11.40
N LEU A 643 9.38 36.07 -12.70
CA LEU A 643 8.27 36.58 -13.49
C LEU A 643 7.12 35.58 -13.65
N LEU A 644 7.42 34.30 -13.84
CA LEU A 644 6.43 33.23 -13.87
C LEU A 644 5.75 33.05 -12.51
N GLY A 645 6.52 33.05 -11.43
CA GLY A 645 6.01 32.96 -10.06
C GLY A 645 5.07 34.12 -9.72
N ALA A 646 5.41 35.33 -10.15
CA ALA A 646 4.61 36.55 -9.95
C ALA A 646 3.36 36.62 -10.81
N ALA A 647 3.30 35.88 -11.93
CA ALA A 647 2.14 35.86 -12.85
C ALA A 647 0.86 35.24 -12.27
N ARG A 648 0.85 34.84 -11.01
CA ARG A 648 -0.29 34.24 -10.28
C ARG A 648 -1.52 35.13 -10.12
N GLY A 649 -1.39 36.45 -10.35
CA GLY A 649 -2.36 37.44 -9.86
C GLY A 649 -3.46 37.87 -10.84
N THR A 650 -3.44 37.58 -12.15
CA THR A 650 -4.29 38.23 -13.13
C THR A 650 -5.51 37.43 -13.58
N ALA A 651 -6.24 36.76 -12.68
CA ALA A 651 -7.47 36.10 -13.04
C ALA A 651 -8.63 36.40 -12.10
N ARG A 652 -9.35 37.45 -12.36
CA ARG A 652 -10.71 37.64 -11.86
C ARG A 652 -11.70 37.56 -13.01
N SER A 653 -12.49 36.50 -13.07
CA SER A 653 -13.88 36.50 -13.55
C SER A 653 -14.56 35.16 -13.22
N PRO A 654 -15.74 35.14 -12.63
CA PRO A 654 -16.33 33.93 -12.04
C PRO A 654 -17.31 33.18 -12.95
N SER A 655 -17.25 33.31 -14.26
CA SER A 655 -18.18 32.59 -15.11
C SER A 655 -17.60 32.20 -16.46
N ALA A 656 -17.07 31.00 -16.56
CA ALA A 656 -17.05 30.13 -17.73
C ALA A 656 -16.21 28.85 -17.42
N VAL A 657 -16.66 27.71 -17.91
CA VAL A 657 -15.88 26.44 -17.99
C VAL A 657 -14.57 26.78 -18.72
N ARG A 658 -13.44 26.82 -17.99
CA ARG A 658 -12.14 27.21 -18.54
C ARG A 658 -11.38 26.00 -19.05
N PRO A 659 -10.82 26.03 -20.26
CA PRO A 659 -9.77 25.11 -20.66
C PRO A 659 -8.56 25.26 -19.71
N ALA A 660 -7.87 24.15 -19.43
CA ALA A 660 -6.64 24.17 -18.63
C ALA A 660 -5.68 25.23 -19.19
N ARG A 661 -5.22 26.18 -18.35
CA ARG A 661 -4.28 27.22 -18.76
C ARG A 661 -3.00 26.55 -19.25
N ARG A 662 -2.58 26.94 -20.45
CA ARG A 662 -1.27 26.56 -20.98
C ARG A 662 -0.22 27.52 -20.46
N ILE A 663 0.97 27.05 -20.19
CA ILE A 663 2.07 27.91 -19.73
C ILE A 663 2.40 29.00 -20.78
N GLU A 664 2.17 28.71 -22.04
CA GLU A 664 2.38 29.62 -23.18
C GLU A 664 1.52 30.89 -23.13
N ASP A 665 0.37 30.85 -22.42
CA ASP A 665 -0.55 31.95 -22.30
C ASP A 665 -0.16 32.95 -21.19
N TYR A 666 0.87 32.65 -20.41
CA TYR A 666 1.32 33.54 -19.34
C TYR A 666 1.96 34.79 -19.92
N GLN A 667 1.49 35.95 -19.49
CA GLN A 667 1.96 37.25 -19.93
C GLN A 667 3.09 37.75 -19.02
N LEU A 668 4.23 38.00 -19.61
CA LEU A 668 5.44 38.50 -18.95
C LEU A 668 5.75 39.91 -19.50
N PRO A 669 6.33 40.81 -18.71
CA PRO A 669 6.86 42.07 -19.22
C PRO A 669 8.06 41.81 -20.13
N ASP A 670 8.17 42.48 -21.26
CA ASP A 670 9.35 42.44 -22.14
C ASP A 670 10.35 43.49 -21.60
N LEU A 671 11.23 43.07 -20.68
CA LEU A 671 12.21 43.94 -20.06
C LEU A 671 13.40 44.15 -20.98
N ASP A 672 14.01 45.35 -20.85
CA ASP A 672 15.28 45.60 -21.51
C ASP A 672 16.45 44.82 -20.89
N PRO A 673 17.50 44.49 -21.65
CA PRO A 673 18.64 43.72 -21.14
C PRO A 673 19.26 44.29 -19.87
N ASP A 674 19.36 45.60 -19.74
CA ASP A 674 19.90 46.25 -18.54
C ASP A 674 18.94 46.11 -17.34
N GLU A 675 17.64 46.08 -17.58
CA GLU A 675 16.64 45.81 -16.53
C GLU A 675 16.70 44.35 -16.10
N VAL A 676 16.85 43.43 -17.04
CA VAL A 676 17.01 42.00 -16.76
C VAL A 676 18.25 41.78 -15.90
N PHE A 677 19.37 42.37 -16.26
CA PHE A 677 20.65 42.25 -15.50
C PHE A 677 20.52 42.80 -14.07
N ARG A 678 19.92 43.99 -13.90
CA ARG A 678 19.70 44.57 -12.57
C ARG A 678 18.70 43.76 -11.73
N PHE A 679 17.69 43.19 -12.37
CA PHE A 679 16.72 42.35 -11.70
C PHE A 679 17.37 41.00 -11.29
N ASP A 680 18.16 40.41 -12.15
CA ASP A 680 18.92 39.19 -11.82
C ASP A 680 19.87 39.39 -10.63
N ALA A 681 20.60 40.51 -10.64
CA ALA A 681 21.50 40.85 -9.53
C ALA A 681 20.75 41.03 -8.20
N LEU A 682 19.58 41.66 -8.23
CA LEU A 682 18.72 41.81 -7.05
C LEU A 682 18.23 40.45 -6.53
N LEU A 683 17.79 39.57 -7.43
CA LEU A 683 17.33 38.23 -7.08
C LEU A 683 18.47 37.37 -6.53
N ALA A 684 19.66 37.41 -7.16
CA ALA A 684 20.84 36.71 -6.70
C ALA A 684 21.27 37.14 -5.28
N GLU A 685 21.21 38.46 -5.02
CA GLU A 685 21.46 39.00 -3.69
C GLU A 685 20.46 38.53 -2.65
N THR A 686 19.17 38.55 -3.00
CA THR A 686 18.10 38.06 -2.12
C THR A 686 18.26 36.58 -1.81
N GLU A 687 18.48 35.74 -2.82
CA GLU A 687 18.70 34.30 -2.66
C GLU A 687 19.93 33.98 -1.80
N ARG A 688 21.00 34.77 -1.93
CA ARG A 688 22.20 34.58 -1.11
C ARG A 688 21.94 34.89 0.35
N ARG A 689 21.23 35.97 0.67
CA ARG A 689 20.86 36.32 2.04
C ARG A 689 19.88 35.28 2.63
N GLU A 690 18.93 34.87 1.87
CA GLU A 690 18.02 33.79 2.31
C GLU A 690 18.77 32.51 2.65
N ARG A 691 19.75 32.11 1.85
CA ARG A 691 20.58 30.92 2.13
C ARG A 691 21.37 31.07 3.45
N LEU A 692 21.98 32.23 3.69
CA LEU A 692 22.71 32.51 4.92
C LEU A 692 21.78 32.45 6.14
N LEU A 693 20.61 33.06 6.05
CA LEU A 693 19.61 33.03 7.13
C LEU A 693 19.05 31.63 7.37
N ARG A 694 18.84 30.85 6.32
CA ARG A 694 18.40 29.46 6.46
C ARG A 694 19.46 28.61 7.16
N ALA A 695 20.75 28.76 6.77
CA ALA A 695 21.83 28.04 7.43
C ALA A 695 21.88 28.31 8.94
N GLN A 696 21.64 29.55 9.35
CA GLN A 696 21.53 29.90 10.77
C GLN A 696 20.30 29.28 11.44
N SER A 697 19.14 29.37 10.76
CA SER A 697 17.88 28.83 11.28
C SER A 697 17.94 27.30 11.45
N ASP A 698 18.53 26.60 10.49
CA ASP A 698 18.65 25.15 10.50
C ASP A 698 19.60 24.67 11.62
N ALA A 699 20.76 25.31 11.75
CA ALA A 699 21.71 25.01 12.82
C ALA A 699 21.10 25.25 14.21
N LEU A 700 20.35 26.35 14.38
CA LEU A 700 19.65 26.64 15.62
C LEU A 700 18.55 25.66 15.94
N ALA A 701 17.78 25.27 14.92
CA ALA A 701 16.72 24.28 15.06
C ALA A 701 17.26 22.91 15.46
N GLU A 702 18.38 22.50 14.88
CA GLU A 702 19.06 21.25 15.22
C GLU A 702 19.62 21.29 16.66
N ALA A 703 20.35 22.31 17.04
CA ALA A 703 20.83 22.47 18.40
C ALA A 703 19.68 22.43 19.43
N ARG A 704 18.57 23.14 19.13
CA ARG A 704 17.36 23.11 19.95
C ARG A 704 16.76 21.71 20.05
N SER A 705 16.64 20.99 18.94
CA SER A 705 16.06 19.66 18.90
C SER A 705 16.85 18.66 19.74
N LEU A 706 18.18 18.65 19.58
CA LEU A 706 19.08 17.78 20.35
C LEU A 706 19.05 18.12 21.85
N THR A 707 19.01 19.43 22.19
CA THR A 707 18.93 19.89 23.60
C THR A 707 17.61 19.45 24.22
N ILE A 708 16.47 19.69 23.57
CA ILE A 708 15.15 19.28 24.07
C ILE A 708 15.08 17.78 24.26
N ALA A 709 15.56 16.99 23.29
CA ALA A 709 15.59 15.54 23.39
C ALA A 709 16.39 15.09 24.62
N GLY A 710 17.58 15.66 24.84
CA GLY A 710 18.41 15.33 25.99
C GLY A 710 17.85 15.76 27.35
N LEU A 711 17.12 16.88 27.40
CA LEU A 711 16.41 17.29 28.62
C LEU A 711 15.17 16.40 28.86
N ALA A 712 14.45 16.02 27.81
CA ALA A 712 13.24 15.21 27.92
C ALA A 712 13.53 13.77 28.38
N ASP A 713 14.63 13.18 27.93
CA ASP A 713 15.07 11.84 28.36
C ASP A 713 15.97 11.87 29.62
N GLY A 714 16.24 13.04 30.19
CA GLY A 714 17.00 13.22 31.43
C GLY A 714 18.51 12.99 31.28
N THR A 715 19.04 12.90 30.05
CA THR A 715 20.47 12.68 29.78
C THR A 715 21.29 13.98 29.78
N LEU A 716 20.61 15.12 29.69
CA LEU A 716 21.21 16.45 29.80
C LEU A 716 20.59 17.27 30.96
N THR A 717 21.34 18.18 31.47
CA THR A 717 20.88 19.21 32.40
C THR A 717 21.38 20.59 31.95
N LEU A 718 20.63 21.63 32.27
CA LEU A 718 21.06 23.00 31.94
C LEU A 718 22.15 23.45 32.90
N GLY A 719 23.29 23.87 32.34
CA GLY A 719 24.32 24.62 33.08
C GLY A 719 23.94 26.06 33.30
N GLU A 720 24.75 26.79 34.08
CA GLU A 720 24.59 28.24 34.20
C GLU A 720 24.75 28.93 32.83
N PRO A 721 23.87 29.89 32.47
CA PRO A 721 23.98 30.60 31.21
C PRO A 721 25.34 31.30 31.12
N ARG A 722 26.08 31.05 30.06
CA ARG A 722 27.30 31.78 29.73
C ARG A 722 26.93 33.27 29.60
N THR A 723 27.25 34.08 30.59
CA THR A 723 27.18 35.53 30.49
C THR A 723 28.20 35.99 29.44
N THR A 724 27.74 36.30 28.25
CA THR A 724 28.57 37.00 27.26
C THR A 724 28.87 38.36 27.82
N ASN A 725 30.12 38.57 28.32
CA ASN A 725 30.62 39.89 28.56
C ASN A 725 30.57 40.67 27.23
N ARG A 726 29.65 41.61 27.13
CA ARG A 726 29.71 42.69 26.15
C ARG A 726 30.89 43.58 26.52
N THR A 727 32.02 43.44 25.86
CA THR A 727 33.04 44.49 25.74
C THR A 727 32.90 45.15 24.39
#